data_1161f7049bbbf37f32601d569d6b44ea
#
_entry.id   1161f7049bbbf37f32601d569d6b44ea
#
_cell.length_a   1.000
_cell.length_b   1.000
_cell.length_c   1.000
_cell.angle_alpha   90.00
_cell.angle_beta   90.00
_cell.angle_gamma   90.00
#
_symmetry.space_group_name_H-M   'P 1'
#
loop_
_entity.id
_entity.type
_entity.pdbx_description
1 polymer ?
#
loop_
_entity_poly.entity_id
_entity_poly.type
_entity_poly.pdbx_seq_one_letter_code
_entity_poly.pdbx_strand_id
1 'polypeptide(L)'
;YKRQLFFRTDMDDDYIRYADPFVGTSDNGHTFPGACVPFGFIQASPETGNDEWKYCSGYNFADDSLIGFAQTHLSGTGCPDLGDVLLLPFSGEVKDRVYRSKFDKKSEKASPGYYAVRLTDAAVDVELTSTQRTSFHRYVYHSTAPAHLLVDLQNGIVWDKERLKTHVLSAEMDMPDNHTITGHQVVENWVKRQYYYVISFDKPYVVREVLSSAGGEKAKRLILDFDLAEGDTLQVKIALSSVCLEGAKAALAKENPGWDFDKIRMEARRQWNNLFDRVKVTGSDEQKKNFYTSLYHLFIQPNDMADTDGRYRGADDKVYTSKTGSYYSTLSLWDTYRATHPLYTILSPERVDGMIQSMLEHYRTMGYLPIWALWGKEAHCMIGNHAIPVIVDAYLKGFRGFDVEEAYAAIRGSSTVSHQHSDWEVYDRYGYYPFDIIPKESVSRTLESAYDDYCVARMAKSLGKEKDYVYFSRRASYYKNLLDPSTTMMRGKDSKGKWRTPFNTFLLSHAATSGGDYTEGNAWQYTWHVQHDVDGLIDLLGGKEKFVNKLDSLFFLESSAENTGFTQDVTGLIGQYAHGNEPSHHVAYLYNYAGQPYKTQQLIREIFDRFYLPKPDGLCGNDDCGQMSAWYIFSAMGFYPVNPIGGEYILGAPQVEEVTISLPNDKTFTMQAKGLSHENKYVTVSYTHLRAHETPE
;
A
#
# COMPACT_ATOMS: atom_id res chain seq x y z
N TYR A 1 -29.28 38.33 -20.28
CA TYR A 1 -27.80 38.19 -20.24
C TYR A 1 -27.47 36.72 -20.08
N LYS A 2 -27.13 36.04 -21.21
CA LYS A 2 -26.57 34.67 -21.20
C LYS A 2 -25.12 34.75 -20.74
N ARG A 3 -24.76 34.26 -19.55
CA ARG A 3 -23.41 33.93 -19.19
C ARG A 3 -23.02 32.63 -19.94
N GLN A 4 -22.25 32.76 -21.00
CA GLN A 4 -21.49 31.66 -21.58
C GLN A 4 -20.38 31.30 -20.60
N LEU A 5 -20.52 30.14 -19.93
CA LEU A 5 -19.44 29.49 -19.25
C LEU A 5 -18.46 28.97 -20.33
N PHE A 6 -17.36 29.67 -20.53
CA PHE A 6 -16.23 29.14 -21.26
C PHE A 6 -15.65 27.98 -20.43
N PHE A 7 -15.91 26.77 -20.84
CA PHE A 7 -15.06 25.67 -20.45
C PHE A 7 -13.69 25.90 -21.10
N ARG A 8 -12.73 26.32 -20.29
CA ARG A 8 -11.32 26.31 -20.66
C ARG A 8 -10.94 24.85 -20.87
N THR A 9 -10.77 24.43 -22.09
CA THR A 9 -10.13 23.17 -22.47
C THR A 9 -8.62 23.40 -22.40
N ASP A 10 -8.08 23.57 -21.21
CA ASP A 10 -6.63 23.56 -20.99
C ASP A 10 -6.17 22.09 -21.02
N MET A 11 -5.93 21.58 -22.25
CA MET A 11 -5.32 20.25 -22.45
C MET A 11 -3.83 20.23 -22.04
N ASP A 12 -3.26 21.38 -21.68
CA ASP A 12 -1.85 21.50 -21.29
C ASP A 12 -1.56 21.07 -19.84
N ASP A 13 -2.57 21.05 -18.95
CA ASP A 13 -2.44 20.68 -17.52
C ASP A 13 -2.95 19.26 -17.21
N ASP A 14 -3.01 18.35 -18.18
CA ASP A 14 -3.47 16.98 -17.97
C ASP A 14 -2.33 16.06 -17.52
N TYR A 15 -2.06 16.04 -16.23
CA TYR A 15 -0.98 15.24 -15.62
C TYR A 15 -1.27 13.74 -15.62
N ILE A 16 -2.50 13.30 -15.80
CA ILE A 16 -2.91 11.87 -15.90
C ILE A 16 -2.12 11.15 -17.00
N ARG A 17 -1.78 11.85 -18.09
CA ARG A 17 -1.02 11.25 -19.20
C ARG A 17 0.36 10.70 -18.80
N TYR A 18 0.91 11.17 -17.70
CA TYR A 18 2.19 10.71 -17.18
C TYR A 18 2.07 9.51 -16.24
N ALA A 19 0.92 9.30 -15.60
CA ALA A 19 0.73 8.16 -14.71
C ALA A 19 0.46 6.88 -15.52
N ASP A 20 1.30 5.88 -15.34
CA ASP A 20 1.22 4.59 -16.03
C ASP A 20 0.93 3.45 -15.05
N PRO A 21 -0.34 2.99 -14.94
CA PRO A 21 -0.70 1.91 -14.04
C PRO A 21 -0.04 0.56 -14.34
N PHE A 22 0.66 0.40 -15.47
CA PHE A 22 1.41 -0.83 -15.74
C PHE A 22 2.76 -0.91 -15.02
N VAL A 23 3.31 0.20 -14.53
CA VAL A 23 4.57 0.17 -13.77
C VAL A 23 4.38 -0.65 -12.49
N GLY A 24 5.30 -1.59 -12.24
CA GLY A 24 5.25 -2.49 -11.08
C GLY A 24 4.32 -3.70 -11.23
N THR A 25 3.72 -3.92 -12.40
CA THR A 25 2.83 -5.06 -12.66
C THR A 25 3.55 -6.33 -13.12
N SER A 26 4.88 -6.31 -13.18
CA SER A 26 5.76 -7.46 -13.39
C SER A 26 6.70 -7.65 -12.23
N ASP A 27 7.32 -8.80 -12.17
CA ASP A 27 8.30 -9.20 -11.15
C ASP A 27 7.74 -9.00 -9.71
N ASN A 28 8.36 -8.14 -8.92
CA ASN A 28 8.08 -8.01 -7.49
C ASN A 28 7.26 -6.76 -7.12
N GLY A 29 6.82 -5.95 -8.08
CA GLY A 29 6.10 -4.70 -7.76
C GLY A 29 4.69 -4.91 -7.21
N HIS A 30 4.03 -5.98 -7.61
CA HIS A 30 2.67 -6.40 -7.22
C HIS A 30 1.61 -5.29 -7.30
N THR A 31 1.74 -4.38 -8.27
CA THR A 31 0.69 -3.40 -8.59
C THR A 31 -0.29 -3.97 -9.62
N PHE A 32 -1.41 -3.29 -9.83
CA PHE A 32 -2.44 -3.71 -10.79
C PHE A 32 -2.79 -2.57 -11.76
N PRO A 33 -3.18 -2.87 -13.03
CA PRO A 33 -3.46 -1.84 -14.03
C PRO A 33 -4.92 -1.39 -14.05
N GLY A 34 -5.78 -1.93 -13.20
CA GLY A 34 -7.22 -1.74 -13.22
C GLY A 34 -7.70 -0.35 -12.81
N ALA A 35 -9.00 -0.14 -12.96
CA ALA A 35 -9.66 1.12 -12.67
C ALA A 35 -9.97 1.26 -11.18
N CYS A 36 -9.49 2.34 -10.57
CA CYS A 36 -9.87 2.76 -9.22
C CYS A 36 -9.93 4.29 -9.14
N VAL A 37 -10.57 4.83 -8.11
CA VAL A 37 -10.48 6.24 -7.74
C VAL A 37 -9.59 6.40 -6.50
N PRO A 38 -9.08 7.60 -6.19
CA PRO A 38 -8.23 7.80 -5.03
C PRO A 38 -8.87 7.28 -3.74
N PHE A 39 -8.14 6.40 -3.03
CA PHE A 39 -8.58 5.75 -1.79
C PHE A 39 -9.90 4.96 -1.93
N GLY A 40 -10.24 4.55 -3.15
CA GLY A 40 -11.49 3.84 -3.46
C GLY A 40 -11.58 2.48 -2.78
N PHE A 41 -12.81 2.09 -2.42
CA PHE A 41 -13.09 0.75 -1.91
C PHE A 41 -13.06 -0.30 -3.04
N ILE A 42 -13.29 0.12 -4.28
CA ILE A 42 -13.29 -0.73 -5.49
C ILE A 42 -12.02 -0.51 -6.31
N GLN A 43 -11.43 -1.63 -6.77
CA GLN A 43 -10.34 -1.71 -7.73
C GLN A 43 -10.72 -2.74 -8.80
N ALA A 44 -11.42 -2.30 -9.85
CA ALA A 44 -11.84 -3.18 -10.94
C ALA A 44 -10.66 -3.47 -11.87
N SER A 45 -10.12 -4.68 -11.81
CA SER A 45 -8.88 -5.03 -12.52
C SER A 45 -8.95 -6.39 -13.21
N PRO A 46 -8.22 -6.57 -14.34
CA PRO A 46 -8.01 -7.90 -14.90
C PRO A 46 -7.20 -8.77 -13.93
N GLU A 47 -7.53 -10.06 -13.90
CA GLU A 47 -6.72 -11.09 -13.27
C GLU A 47 -6.16 -12.02 -14.34
N THR A 48 -4.82 -12.17 -14.39
CA THR A 48 -4.14 -13.12 -15.26
C THR A 48 -3.87 -14.45 -14.56
N GLY A 49 -3.92 -14.44 -13.23
CA GLY A 49 -3.86 -15.60 -12.34
C GLY A 49 -4.22 -15.21 -10.92
N ASN A 50 -4.34 -16.19 -10.02
CA ASN A 50 -4.85 -15.95 -8.66
C ASN A 50 -4.32 -16.93 -7.59
N ASP A 51 -3.30 -17.74 -7.87
CA ASP A 51 -2.86 -18.83 -7.00
C ASP A 51 -1.34 -19.01 -6.89
N GLU A 52 -0.58 -17.94 -7.17
CA GLU A 52 0.89 -17.91 -7.05
C GLU A 52 1.35 -16.54 -6.54
N TRP A 53 2.55 -16.45 -5.97
CA TRP A 53 3.18 -15.22 -5.50
C TRP A 53 3.11 -14.05 -6.49
N LYS A 54 3.43 -14.30 -7.75
CA LYS A 54 3.42 -13.25 -8.80
C LYS A 54 2.02 -12.66 -9.08
N TYR A 55 0.97 -13.26 -8.50
CA TYR A 55 -0.42 -12.81 -8.63
C TYR A 55 -0.99 -12.21 -7.34
N CYS A 56 -0.16 -11.72 -6.40
CA CYS A 56 -0.67 -11.08 -5.18
C CYS A 56 -1.66 -9.92 -5.45
N SER A 57 -1.54 -9.26 -6.61
CA SER A 57 -2.52 -8.27 -7.10
C SER A 57 -3.37 -8.75 -8.27
N GLY A 58 -3.42 -10.07 -8.54
CA GLY A 58 -4.22 -10.71 -9.58
C GLY A 58 -3.67 -10.60 -11.01
N TYR A 59 -2.77 -9.67 -11.30
CA TYR A 59 -2.28 -9.39 -12.64
C TYR A 59 -0.76 -9.48 -12.75
N ASN A 60 -0.29 -10.07 -13.86
CA ASN A 60 1.11 -10.01 -14.25
C ASN A 60 1.24 -9.59 -15.72
N PHE A 61 2.02 -8.56 -16.01
CA PHE A 61 2.18 -8.00 -17.35
C PHE A 61 2.77 -8.97 -18.37
N ALA A 62 3.54 -9.97 -17.95
CA ALA A 62 4.15 -10.95 -18.84
C ALA A 62 3.14 -11.97 -19.44
N ASP A 63 1.94 -12.06 -18.86
CA ASP A 63 0.94 -13.01 -19.30
C ASP A 63 0.19 -12.52 -20.56
N ASP A 64 -0.31 -13.47 -21.37
CA ASP A 64 -1.06 -13.24 -22.61
C ASP A 64 -2.53 -13.68 -22.54
N SER A 65 -2.96 -14.12 -21.37
CA SER A 65 -4.33 -14.58 -21.13
C SER A 65 -4.77 -14.21 -19.71
N LEU A 66 -6.08 -13.97 -19.54
CA LEU A 66 -6.68 -13.61 -18.26
C LEU A 66 -7.85 -14.54 -17.90
N ILE A 67 -8.15 -14.61 -16.62
CA ILE A 67 -9.27 -15.41 -16.07
C ILE A 67 -10.54 -14.59 -15.90
N GLY A 68 -10.45 -13.27 -15.87
CA GLY A 68 -11.58 -12.36 -15.77
C GLY A 68 -11.20 -11.02 -15.16
N PHE A 69 -12.21 -10.32 -14.68
CA PHE A 69 -12.11 -8.97 -14.08
C PHE A 69 -12.78 -8.98 -12.72
N ALA A 70 -11.99 -8.91 -11.65
CA ALA A 70 -12.49 -8.85 -10.28
C ALA A 70 -12.59 -7.42 -9.76
N GLN A 71 -13.26 -7.24 -8.61
CA GLN A 71 -13.63 -5.90 -8.12
C GLN A 71 -12.74 -5.37 -7.01
N THR A 72 -11.91 -6.20 -6.42
CA THR A 72 -11.08 -5.83 -5.26
C THR A 72 -9.66 -6.36 -5.42
N HIS A 73 -8.66 -5.49 -5.19
CA HIS A 73 -7.25 -5.84 -5.33
C HIS A 73 -6.40 -5.09 -4.29
N LEU A 74 -5.33 -5.72 -3.83
CA LEU A 74 -4.25 -5.08 -3.10
C LEU A 74 -3.25 -4.46 -4.09
N SER A 75 -2.60 -3.37 -3.70
CA SER A 75 -1.54 -2.74 -4.49
C SER A 75 -0.20 -2.84 -3.79
N GLY A 76 0.71 -3.59 -4.40
CA GLY A 76 2.09 -3.67 -3.94
C GLY A 76 2.33 -4.58 -2.73
N THR A 77 1.38 -5.42 -2.33
CA THR A 77 1.59 -6.31 -1.18
C THR A 77 2.14 -7.66 -1.59
N GLY A 78 3.01 -8.23 -0.75
CA GLY A 78 3.51 -9.59 -0.90
C GLY A 78 2.58 -10.68 -0.39
N CYS A 79 1.33 -10.38 -0.07
CA CYS A 79 0.33 -11.32 0.43
C CYS A 79 -0.91 -11.35 -0.45
N PRO A 80 -1.40 -12.53 -0.88
CA PRO A 80 -2.61 -12.65 -1.67
C PRO A 80 -3.85 -12.60 -0.81
N ASP A 81 -4.78 -11.71 -1.14
CA ASP A 81 -6.18 -11.67 -0.66
C ASP A 81 -7.01 -10.89 -1.68
N LEU A 82 -8.31 -10.75 -1.43
CA LEU A 82 -9.27 -10.06 -2.29
C LEU A 82 -9.56 -10.84 -3.59
N GLY A 83 -9.77 -10.18 -4.74
CA GLY A 83 -10.18 -10.82 -5.99
C GLY A 83 -11.68 -11.17 -6.03
N ASP A 84 -12.51 -10.40 -5.33
CA ASP A 84 -13.94 -10.69 -5.18
C ASP A 84 -14.73 -10.38 -6.45
N VAL A 85 -15.75 -11.19 -6.72
CA VAL A 85 -16.73 -11.03 -7.80
C VAL A 85 -16.06 -10.88 -9.18
N LEU A 86 -15.61 -11.99 -9.73
CA LEU A 86 -14.96 -12.01 -11.03
C LEU A 86 -15.98 -12.18 -12.16
N LEU A 87 -15.83 -11.37 -13.22
CA LEU A 87 -16.62 -11.44 -14.44
C LEU A 87 -15.73 -11.73 -15.63
N LEU A 88 -16.17 -12.67 -16.52
CA LEU A 88 -15.51 -12.91 -17.82
C LEU A 88 -16.55 -12.93 -18.95
N PRO A 89 -16.60 -11.91 -19.83
CA PRO A 89 -17.44 -11.94 -21.01
C PRO A 89 -16.81 -12.85 -22.07
N PHE A 90 -17.66 -13.59 -22.80
CA PHE A 90 -17.20 -14.44 -23.90
C PHE A 90 -18.32 -14.74 -24.91
N SER A 91 -17.94 -15.18 -26.09
CA SER A 91 -18.87 -15.64 -27.15
C SER A 91 -18.62 -17.10 -27.50
N GLY A 92 -19.66 -17.78 -28.01
CA GLY A 92 -19.54 -19.12 -28.60
C GLY A 92 -19.94 -20.25 -27.68
N GLU A 93 -19.35 -21.45 -27.87
CA GLU A 93 -19.75 -22.65 -27.14
C GLU A 93 -19.35 -22.60 -25.65
N VAL A 94 -20.25 -23.09 -24.81
CA VAL A 94 -20.06 -23.18 -23.35
C VAL A 94 -19.45 -24.52 -22.93
N LYS A 95 -19.82 -25.59 -23.63
CA LYS A 95 -19.45 -26.97 -23.27
C LYS A 95 -17.92 -27.17 -23.32
N ASP A 96 -17.40 -27.81 -22.27
CA ASP A 96 -15.98 -28.16 -22.10
C ASP A 96 -15.02 -26.94 -22.16
N ARG A 97 -15.53 -25.71 -21.95
CA ARG A 97 -14.76 -24.49 -22.04
C ARG A 97 -13.83 -24.32 -20.83
N VAL A 98 -12.59 -23.96 -21.13
CA VAL A 98 -11.70 -23.37 -20.13
C VAL A 98 -12.06 -21.89 -20.00
N TYR A 99 -12.47 -21.47 -18.81
CA TYR A 99 -12.87 -20.07 -18.53
C TYR A 99 -11.64 -19.18 -18.34
N ARG A 100 -10.98 -18.92 -19.47
CA ARG A 100 -9.84 -18.03 -19.63
C ARG A 100 -9.91 -17.49 -21.06
N SER A 101 -9.44 -16.29 -21.30
CA SER A 101 -9.34 -15.74 -22.65
C SER A 101 -7.95 -15.17 -22.90
N LYS A 102 -7.44 -15.43 -24.09
CA LYS A 102 -6.31 -14.66 -24.60
C LYS A 102 -6.74 -13.24 -24.91
N PHE A 103 -5.80 -12.31 -24.85
CA PHE A 103 -6.06 -10.93 -25.17
C PHE A 103 -4.96 -10.34 -26.07
N ASP A 104 -5.30 -9.29 -26.81
CA ASP A 104 -4.33 -8.55 -27.60
C ASP A 104 -3.60 -7.54 -26.70
N LYS A 105 -2.35 -7.86 -26.35
CA LYS A 105 -1.47 -7.02 -25.52
C LYS A 105 -1.35 -5.59 -26.04
N LYS A 106 -1.41 -5.39 -27.36
CA LYS A 106 -1.34 -4.05 -27.98
C LYS A 106 -2.62 -3.24 -27.80
N SER A 107 -3.74 -3.92 -27.51
CA SER A 107 -5.03 -3.27 -27.23
C SER A 107 -5.16 -2.82 -25.78
N GLU A 108 -4.33 -3.34 -24.87
CA GLU A 108 -4.38 -2.94 -23.46
C GLU A 108 -4.11 -1.46 -23.30
N LYS A 109 -4.97 -0.82 -22.54
CA LYS A 109 -4.86 0.60 -22.15
C LYS A 109 -5.21 0.73 -20.70
N ALA A 110 -4.32 1.36 -19.95
CA ALA A 110 -4.59 1.73 -18.56
C ALA A 110 -4.29 3.22 -18.36
N SER A 111 -5.11 3.85 -17.54
CA SER A 111 -4.86 5.19 -17.00
C SER A 111 -5.60 5.30 -15.66
N PRO A 112 -5.22 6.20 -14.76
CA PRO A 112 -5.95 6.38 -13.52
C PRO A 112 -7.47 6.48 -13.72
N GLY A 113 -8.21 5.54 -13.12
CA GLY A 113 -9.66 5.45 -13.24
C GLY A 113 -10.21 4.72 -14.48
N TYR A 114 -9.35 4.11 -15.30
CA TYR A 114 -9.78 3.44 -16.52
C TYR A 114 -8.84 2.32 -16.95
N TYR A 115 -9.45 1.21 -17.44
CA TYR A 115 -8.74 0.11 -18.10
C TYR A 115 -9.53 -0.37 -19.31
N ALA A 116 -8.84 -0.82 -20.37
CA ALA A 116 -9.47 -1.43 -21.54
C ALA A 116 -8.57 -2.52 -22.18
N VAL A 117 -9.20 -3.54 -22.78
CA VAL A 117 -8.52 -4.62 -23.48
C VAL A 117 -9.44 -5.32 -24.47
N ARG A 118 -8.88 -5.87 -25.55
CA ARG A 118 -9.58 -6.78 -26.48
C ARG A 118 -9.28 -8.24 -26.13
N LEU A 119 -10.31 -9.01 -25.79
CA LEU A 119 -10.27 -10.45 -25.61
C LEU A 119 -10.38 -11.12 -26.97
N THR A 120 -9.33 -11.80 -27.42
CA THR A 120 -9.26 -12.36 -28.78
C THR A 120 -10.07 -13.62 -28.93
N ASP A 121 -9.98 -14.56 -27.98
CA ASP A 121 -10.74 -15.82 -28.03
C ASP A 121 -12.22 -15.59 -27.73
N ALA A 122 -12.52 -14.60 -26.92
CA ALA A 122 -13.88 -14.23 -26.55
C ALA A 122 -14.55 -13.35 -27.62
N ALA A 123 -13.78 -12.69 -28.47
CA ALA A 123 -14.23 -11.67 -29.43
C ALA A 123 -15.00 -10.53 -28.76
N VAL A 124 -14.49 -10.01 -27.64
CA VAL A 124 -15.13 -8.96 -26.82
C VAL A 124 -14.12 -7.86 -26.52
N ASP A 125 -14.53 -6.60 -26.73
CA ASP A 125 -13.82 -5.45 -26.16
C ASP A 125 -14.35 -5.19 -24.77
N VAL A 126 -13.45 -4.98 -23.81
CA VAL A 126 -13.74 -4.73 -22.41
C VAL A 126 -13.24 -3.36 -22.02
N GLU A 127 -14.06 -2.59 -21.32
CA GLU A 127 -13.69 -1.34 -20.69
C GLU A 127 -14.16 -1.34 -19.24
N LEU A 128 -13.33 -0.83 -18.33
CA LEU A 128 -13.60 -0.74 -16.90
C LEU A 128 -13.41 0.70 -16.41
N THR A 129 -14.29 1.15 -15.55
CA THR A 129 -14.14 2.35 -14.72
C THR A 129 -14.76 2.14 -13.35
N SER A 130 -14.55 3.05 -12.41
CA SER A 130 -15.05 2.89 -11.05
C SER A 130 -15.45 4.23 -10.41
N THR A 131 -16.22 4.11 -9.34
CA THR A 131 -16.44 5.14 -8.33
C THR A 131 -15.83 4.70 -7.01
N GLN A 132 -16.13 5.37 -5.92
CA GLN A 132 -15.65 5.00 -4.59
C GLN A 132 -16.03 3.56 -4.20
N ARG A 133 -17.29 3.14 -4.48
CA ARG A 133 -17.88 1.87 -4.01
C ARG A 133 -18.49 1.03 -5.13
N THR A 134 -18.38 1.49 -6.38
CA THR A 134 -18.94 0.76 -7.52
C THR A 134 -17.94 0.64 -8.65
N SER A 135 -18.01 -0.43 -9.41
CA SER A 135 -17.39 -0.54 -10.72
C SER A 135 -18.41 -0.48 -11.84
N PHE A 136 -17.95 -0.11 -13.00
CA PHE A 136 -18.75 -0.07 -14.21
C PHE A 136 -17.96 -0.71 -15.35
N HIS A 137 -18.50 -1.81 -15.91
CA HIS A 137 -17.95 -2.55 -17.02
C HIS A 137 -18.78 -2.31 -18.28
N ARG A 138 -18.10 -2.16 -19.41
CA ARG A 138 -18.71 -2.09 -20.75
C ARG A 138 -18.07 -3.16 -21.62
N TYR A 139 -18.90 -4.04 -22.20
CA TYR A 139 -18.48 -5.13 -23.06
C TYR A 139 -19.12 -4.97 -24.44
N VAL A 140 -18.31 -4.91 -25.51
CA VAL A 140 -18.77 -4.88 -26.90
C VAL A 140 -18.47 -6.23 -27.53
N TYR A 141 -19.52 -6.95 -27.96
CA TYR A 141 -19.40 -8.28 -28.54
C TYR A 141 -19.23 -8.19 -30.06
N HIS A 142 -18.16 -8.76 -30.60
CA HIS A 142 -17.80 -8.73 -32.02
C HIS A 142 -18.01 -10.07 -32.71
N SER A 143 -18.93 -10.89 -32.25
CA SER A 143 -19.22 -12.21 -32.77
C SER A 143 -20.72 -12.38 -33.00
N THR A 144 -21.09 -13.12 -34.08
CA THR A 144 -22.48 -13.61 -34.33
C THR A 144 -22.83 -14.82 -33.47
N ALA A 145 -21.85 -15.42 -32.78
CA ALA A 145 -22.07 -16.50 -31.83
C ALA A 145 -22.76 -15.99 -30.53
N PRO A 146 -23.46 -16.88 -29.80
CA PRO A 146 -24.14 -16.50 -28.57
C PRO A 146 -23.26 -15.75 -27.58
N ALA A 147 -23.79 -14.70 -27.02
CA ALA A 147 -23.10 -13.86 -26.04
C ALA A 147 -23.32 -14.38 -24.60
N HIS A 148 -22.24 -14.52 -23.86
CA HIS A 148 -22.23 -15.07 -22.52
C HIS A 148 -21.42 -14.19 -21.56
N LEU A 149 -21.76 -14.29 -20.25
CA LEU A 149 -20.97 -13.76 -19.17
C LEU A 149 -20.80 -14.83 -18.08
N LEU A 150 -19.57 -15.19 -17.76
CA LEU A 150 -19.28 -15.92 -16.52
C LEU A 150 -19.34 -14.92 -15.34
N VAL A 151 -20.10 -15.26 -14.33
CA VAL A 151 -20.07 -14.63 -13.00
C VAL A 151 -19.47 -15.64 -12.04
N ASP A 152 -18.24 -15.43 -11.63
CA ASP A 152 -17.53 -16.31 -10.70
C ASP A 152 -17.48 -15.69 -9.32
N LEU A 153 -18.32 -16.18 -8.42
CA LEU A 153 -18.41 -15.75 -7.03
C LEU A 153 -17.50 -16.59 -6.10
N GLN A 154 -16.88 -17.65 -6.66
CA GLN A 154 -15.90 -18.47 -5.95
C GLN A 154 -14.48 -17.94 -6.13
N ASN A 155 -14.25 -16.98 -7.04
CA ASN A 155 -12.93 -16.42 -7.24
C ASN A 155 -12.37 -15.73 -6.00
N GLY A 156 -11.06 -15.72 -5.90
CA GLY A 156 -10.26 -15.01 -4.90
C GLY A 156 -8.78 -15.17 -5.22
N ILE A 157 -7.96 -14.23 -4.79
CA ILE A 157 -6.50 -14.31 -4.90
C ILE A 157 -5.98 -15.03 -3.67
N VAL A 158 -5.37 -16.20 -3.87
CA VAL A 158 -4.99 -17.14 -2.81
C VAL A 158 -3.56 -17.67 -3.01
N TRP A 159 -3.00 -18.34 -1.98
CA TRP A 159 -1.67 -18.93 -2.07
C TRP A 159 -1.57 -20.15 -2.97
N ASP A 160 -2.67 -20.92 -3.10
CA ASP A 160 -2.71 -22.15 -3.87
C ASP A 160 -4.13 -22.56 -4.29
N LYS A 161 -4.24 -23.46 -5.24
CA LYS A 161 -5.52 -23.94 -5.79
C LYS A 161 -6.43 -24.64 -4.78
N GLU A 162 -5.88 -25.27 -3.77
CA GLU A 162 -6.70 -25.93 -2.74
C GLU A 162 -7.39 -24.90 -1.86
N ARG A 163 -6.69 -23.79 -1.55
CA ARG A 163 -7.29 -22.68 -0.82
C ARG A 163 -8.41 -22.00 -1.62
N LEU A 164 -8.27 -21.90 -2.94
CA LEU A 164 -9.34 -21.37 -3.81
C LEU A 164 -10.65 -22.13 -3.68
N LYS A 165 -10.60 -23.44 -3.41
CA LYS A 165 -11.82 -24.27 -3.19
C LYS A 165 -12.48 -24.03 -1.83
N THR A 166 -11.74 -23.55 -0.84
CA THR A 166 -12.15 -23.52 0.56
C THR A 166 -12.24 -22.14 1.20
N HIS A 167 -11.70 -21.10 0.55
CA HIS A 167 -11.65 -19.75 1.13
C HIS A 167 -13.03 -19.13 1.35
N VAL A 168 -14.05 -19.49 0.55
CA VAL A 168 -15.45 -19.08 0.81
C VAL A 168 -16.03 -19.93 1.92
N LEU A 169 -16.34 -19.31 3.06
CA LEU A 169 -16.89 -20.00 4.24
C LEU A 169 -18.41 -20.12 4.18
N SER A 170 -19.09 -19.10 3.66
CA SER A 170 -20.53 -19.11 3.38
C SER A 170 -20.86 -18.15 2.25
N ALA A 171 -21.91 -18.46 1.50
CA ALA A 171 -22.39 -17.65 0.40
C ALA A 171 -23.91 -17.74 0.29
N GLU A 172 -24.53 -16.58 0.11
CA GLU A 172 -25.94 -16.43 -0.21
C GLU A 172 -26.05 -15.64 -1.50
N MET A 173 -26.98 -16.02 -2.37
CA MET A 173 -27.20 -15.35 -3.65
C MET A 173 -28.70 -15.35 -3.96
N ASP A 174 -29.18 -14.22 -4.47
CA ASP A 174 -30.55 -14.03 -4.94
C ASP A 174 -30.57 -13.36 -6.32
N MET A 175 -31.56 -13.68 -7.10
CA MET A 175 -31.82 -13.10 -8.43
C MET A 175 -33.25 -12.55 -8.43
N PRO A 176 -33.45 -11.31 -7.90
CA PRO A 176 -34.78 -10.75 -7.71
C PRO A 176 -35.52 -10.47 -9.04
N ASP A 177 -34.76 -10.32 -10.10
CA ASP A 177 -35.23 -10.15 -11.49
C ASP A 177 -34.16 -10.61 -12.49
N ASN A 178 -34.42 -10.44 -13.80
CA ASN A 178 -33.48 -10.83 -14.84
C ASN A 178 -32.46 -9.72 -15.20
N HIS A 179 -32.31 -8.69 -14.38
CA HIS A 179 -31.32 -7.61 -14.50
C HIS A 179 -30.43 -7.49 -13.26
N THR A 180 -30.68 -8.28 -12.21
CA THR A 180 -30.02 -8.05 -10.92
C THR A 180 -29.63 -9.37 -10.27
N ILE A 181 -28.40 -9.45 -9.76
CA ILE A 181 -27.95 -10.50 -8.85
C ILE A 181 -27.47 -9.82 -7.57
N THR A 182 -27.90 -10.35 -6.43
CA THR A 182 -27.48 -9.85 -5.12
C THR A 182 -26.99 -10.99 -4.24
N GLY A 183 -26.21 -10.67 -3.24
CA GLY A 183 -25.80 -11.70 -2.30
C GLY A 183 -24.91 -11.19 -1.17
N HIS A 184 -24.49 -12.18 -0.38
CA HIS A 184 -23.60 -12.00 0.77
C HIS A 184 -22.62 -13.15 0.81
N GLN A 185 -21.37 -12.85 1.10
CA GLN A 185 -20.34 -13.87 1.30
C GLN A 185 -19.50 -13.59 2.54
N VAL A 186 -19.09 -14.68 3.19
CA VAL A 186 -18.02 -14.69 4.18
C VAL A 186 -16.86 -15.47 3.60
N VAL A 187 -15.73 -14.82 3.50
CA VAL A 187 -14.50 -15.37 2.95
C VAL A 187 -13.35 -15.30 3.96
N GLU A 188 -12.37 -16.17 3.81
CA GLU A 188 -11.18 -16.19 4.66
C GLU A 188 -9.97 -16.64 3.84
N ASN A 189 -9.00 -15.76 3.73
CA ASN A 189 -7.69 -16.09 3.21
C ASN A 189 -6.63 -15.54 4.17
N TRP A 190 -6.18 -14.31 4.01
CA TRP A 190 -5.32 -13.62 4.97
C TRP A 190 -6.14 -13.12 6.17
N VAL A 191 -7.32 -12.53 5.91
CA VAL A 191 -8.30 -12.17 6.93
C VAL A 191 -9.65 -12.86 6.69
N LYS A 192 -10.38 -13.10 7.79
CA LYS A 192 -11.79 -13.50 7.71
C LYS A 192 -12.64 -12.24 7.59
N ARG A 193 -13.34 -12.08 6.46
CA ARG A 193 -14.13 -10.91 6.13
C ARG A 193 -15.45 -11.28 5.48
N GLN A 194 -16.37 -10.31 5.43
CA GLN A 194 -17.64 -10.48 4.76
C GLN A 194 -17.96 -9.27 3.90
N TYR A 195 -18.72 -9.50 2.84
CA TYR A 195 -19.19 -8.47 1.95
C TYR A 195 -20.56 -8.81 1.35
N TYR A 196 -21.30 -7.76 1.04
CA TYR A 196 -22.55 -7.78 0.32
C TYR A 196 -22.32 -7.18 -1.06
N TYR A 197 -22.96 -7.76 -2.08
CA TYR A 197 -22.77 -7.32 -3.46
C TYR A 197 -24.12 -7.16 -4.18
N VAL A 198 -24.11 -6.25 -5.15
CA VAL A 198 -25.15 -6.07 -6.15
C VAL A 198 -24.46 -6.04 -7.52
N ILE A 199 -24.92 -6.91 -8.43
CA ILE A 199 -24.51 -6.90 -9.84
C ILE A 199 -25.75 -6.52 -10.64
N SER A 200 -25.67 -5.44 -11.42
CA SER A 200 -26.79 -4.92 -12.21
C SER A 200 -26.43 -4.87 -13.69
N PHE A 201 -27.34 -5.31 -14.55
CA PHE A 201 -27.17 -5.42 -15.99
C PHE A 201 -28.16 -4.50 -16.72
N ASP A 202 -27.71 -3.83 -17.79
CA ASP A 202 -28.57 -3.00 -18.65
C ASP A 202 -29.46 -3.84 -19.60
N LYS A 203 -29.13 -5.12 -19.80
CA LYS A 203 -29.86 -6.09 -20.60
C LYS A 203 -30.36 -7.25 -19.74
N PRO A 204 -31.53 -7.85 -20.06
CA PRO A 204 -32.00 -9.02 -19.36
C PRO A 204 -31.12 -10.23 -19.64
N TYR A 205 -30.81 -10.99 -18.61
CA TYR A 205 -30.10 -12.26 -18.74
C TYR A 205 -31.03 -13.47 -18.60
N VAL A 206 -30.54 -14.61 -19.14
CA VAL A 206 -31.07 -15.94 -18.86
C VAL A 206 -29.95 -16.75 -18.23
N VAL A 207 -30.23 -17.42 -17.11
CA VAL A 207 -29.25 -18.34 -16.51
C VAL A 207 -29.17 -19.60 -17.41
N ARG A 208 -28.05 -19.78 -18.07
CA ARG A 208 -27.78 -20.96 -18.90
C ARG A 208 -27.36 -22.15 -18.03
N GLU A 209 -26.39 -21.92 -17.15
CA GLU A 209 -25.80 -22.98 -16.34
C GLU A 209 -25.34 -22.46 -14.99
N VAL A 210 -25.52 -23.31 -13.97
CA VAL A 210 -24.84 -23.14 -12.68
C VAL A 210 -23.72 -24.17 -12.66
N LEU A 211 -22.47 -23.72 -12.74
CA LEU A 211 -21.32 -24.62 -12.74
C LEU A 211 -21.22 -25.28 -11.38
N SER A 212 -21.33 -26.61 -11.38
CA SER A 212 -21.14 -27.41 -10.16
C SER A 212 -19.67 -27.72 -9.99
N SER A 213 -19.15 -27.47 -8.81
CA SER A 213 -17.79 -27.87 -8.46
C SER A 213 -17.70 -29.28 -7.89
N ALA A 214 -16.65 -29.96 -8.18
CA ALA A 214 -16.26 -31.17 -7.49
C ALA A 214 -15.52 -30.80 -6.18
N GLY A 215 -16.23 -30.72 -5.06
CA GLY A 215 -15.64 -30.76 -3.74
C GLY A 215 -15.29 -29.42 -3.08
N GLY A 216 -16.17 -28.93 -2.24
CA GLY A 216 -15.90 -27.91 -1.24
C GLY A 216 -16.31 -26.50 -1.58
N GLU A 217 -16.54 -26.14 -2.84
CA GLU A 217 -16.98 -24.80 -3.25
C GLU A 217 -18.37 -24.47 -2.73
N LYS A 218 -18.53 -23.30 -2.10
CA LYS A 218 -19.80 -22.86 -1.52
C LYS A 218 -20.45 -21.74 -2.31
N ALA A 219 -19.67 -20.89 -2.97
CA ALA A 219 -20.19 -19.85 -3.82
C ALA A 219 -20.55 -20.37 -5.22
N LYS A 220 -21.45 -19.67 -5.89
CA LYS A 220 -21.91 -20.04 -7.23
C LYS A 220 -20.98 -19.48 -8.30
N ARG A 221 -20.85 -20.26 -9.36
CA ARG A 221 -20.36 -19.79 -10.66
C ARG A 221 -21.48 -19.95 -11.68
N LEU A 222 -21.81 -18.85 -12.36
CA LEU A 222 -22.96 -18.79 -13.25
C LEU A 222 -22.51 -18.47 -14.67
N ILE A 223 -23.14 -19.09 -15.65
CA ILE A 223 -23.09 -18.64 -17.03
C ILE A 223 -24.42 -18.01 -17.36
N LEU A 224 -24.37 -16.75 -17.74
CA LEU A 224 -25.52 -15.95 -18.14
C LEU A 224 -25.50 -15.76 -19.66
N ASP A 225 -26.65 -15.97 -20.32
CA ASP A 225 -26.86 -15.69 -21.73
C ASP A 225 -27.52 -14.32 -21.90
N PHE A 226 -27.09 -13.60 -22.94
CA PHE A 226 -27.66 -12.34 -23.35
C PHE A 226 -28.07 -12.39 -24.83
N ASP A 227 -29.24 -11.82 -25.14
CA ASP A 227 -29.69 -11.66 -26.52
C ASP A 227 -29.02 -10.41 -27.13
N LEU A 228 -27.86 -10.61 -27.73
CA LEU A 228 -27.02 -9.57 -28.31
C LEU A 228 -26.63 -9.94 -29.74
N ALA A 229 -26.72 -8.96 -30.64
CA ALA A 229 -26.16 -9.04 -31.96
C ALA A 229 -24.67 -8.66 -32.02
N GLU A 230 -23.99 -8.95 -33.12
CA GLU A 230 -22.63 -8.48 -33.37
C GLU A 230 -22.58 -6.93 -33.31
N GLY A 231 -21.67 -6.39 -32.52
CA GLY A 231 -21.51 -4.96 -32.27
C GLY A 231 -22.34 -4.41 -31.10
N ASP A 232 -23.22 -5.23 -30.51
CA ASP A 232 -23.99 -4.82 -29.35
C ASP A 232 -23.16 -4.72 -28.09
N THR A 233 -23.65 -3.87 -27.18
CA THR A 233 -22.99 -3.58 -25.90
C THR A 233 -23.80 -4.14 -24.74
N LEU A 234 -23.11 -4.81 -23.82
CA LEU A 234 -23.59 -5.13 -22.47
C LEU A 234 -22.89 -4.23 -21.46
N GLN A 235 -23.66 -3.59 -20.60
CA GLN A 235 -23.13 -2.82 -19.49
C GLN A 235 -23.46 -3.49 -18.16
N VAL A 236 -22.47 -3.55 -17.26
CA VAL A 236 -22.59 -4.19 -15.95
C VAL A 236 -22.06 -3.28 -14.87
N LYS A 237 -22.83 -3.09 -13.81
CA LYS A 237 -22.41 -2.35 -12.63
C LYS A 237 -22.36 -3.26 -11.42
N ILE A 238 -21.28 -3.14 -10.64
CA ILE A 238 -21.11 -3.90 -9.41
C ILE A 238 -20.91 -2.92 -8.25
N ALA A 239 -21.59 -3.16 -7.15
CA ALA A 239 -21.35 -2.44 -5.89
C ALA A 239 -21.07 -3.42 -4.77
N LEU A 240 -20.21 -3.01 -3.86
CA LEU A 240 -19.88 -3.76 -2.64
C LEU A 240 -20.15 -2.93 -1.40
N SER A 241 -20.49 -3.61 -0.31
CA SER A 241 -20.57 -3.05 1.05
C SER A 241 -20.05 -4.08 2.05
N SER A 242 -19.28 -3.64 3.03
CA SER A 242 -18.91 -4.49 4.17
C SER A 242 -20.02 -4.58 5.23
N VAL A 243 -21.08 -3.78 5.12
CA VAL A 243 -22.12 -3.58 6.13
C VAL A 243 -23.37 -4.41 5.86
N CYS A 244 -24.03 -4.15 4.73
CA CYS A 244 -25.28 -4.81 4.36
C CYS A 244 -25.62 -4.63 2.86
N LEU A 245 -26.59 -5.40 2.39
CA LEU A 245 -27.06 -5.34 1.00
C LEU A 245 -27.62 -3.95 0.63
N GLU A 246 -28.35 -3.31 1.55
CA GLU A 246 -28.89 -1.96 1.36
C GLU A 246 -27.77 -0.92 1.18
N GLY A 247 -26.59 -1.13 1.83
CA GLY A 247 -25.42 -0.30 1.64
C GLY A 247 -24.89 -0.37 0.20
N ALA A 248 -24.77 -1.60 -0.35
CA ALA A 248 -24.36 -1.79 -1.75
C ALA A 248 -25.39 -1.21 -2.74
N LYS A 249 -26.69 -1.38 -2.48
CA LYS A 249 -27.76 -0.75 -3.30
C LYS A 249 -27.70 0.77 -3.25
N ALA A 250 -27.48 1.34 -2.05
CA ALA A 250 -27.37 2.79 -1.86
C ALA A 250 -26.14 3.36 -2.60
N ALA A 251 -25.03 2.63 -2.63
CA ALA A 251 -23.83 2.99 -3.40
C ALA A 251 -24.16 3.10 -4.91
N LEU A 252 -24.81 2.09 -5.50
CA LEU A 252 -25.23 2.16 -6.90
C LEU A 252 -26.17 3.35 -7.18
N ALA A 253 -27.16 3.55 -6.33
CA ALA A 253 -28.15 4.62 -6.52
C ALA A 253 -27.52 6.02 -6.41
N LYS A 254 -26.51 6.20 -5.56
CA LYS A 254 -25.88 7.49 -5.31
C LYS A 254 -24.73 7.79 -6.27
N GLU A 255 -23.86 6.81 -6.52
CA GLU A 255 -22.60 7.02 -7.23
C GLU A 255 -22.69 6.68 -8.72
N ASN A 256 -23.58 5.75 -9.10
CA ASN A 256 -23.71 5.24 -10.46
C ASN A 256 -25.18 5.02 -10.86
N PRO A 257 -26.05 6.07 -10.80
CA PRO A 257 -27.50 5.93 -10.97
C PRO A 257 -27.94 5.60 -12.39
N GLY A 258 -27.17 5.98 -13.41
CA GLY A 258 -27.51 5.80 -14.84
C GLY A 258 -26.60 4.80 -15.54
N TRP A 259 -26.82 4.61 -16.85
CA TRP A 259 -26.03 3.75 -17.72
C TRP A 259 -25.10 4.56 -18.66
N ASP A 260 -24.53 5.66 -18.15
CA ASP A 260 -23.58 6.51 -18.88
C ASP A 260 -22.16 6.22 -18.42
N PHE A 261 -21.53 5.23 -19.06
CA PHE A 261 -20.16 4.80 -18.76
C PHE A 261 -19.16 5.94 -18.89
N ASP A 262 -19.26 6.74 -19.95
CA ASP A 262 -18.28 7.79 -20.23
C ASP A 262 -18.35 8.91 -19.20
N LYS A 263 -19.54 9.22 -18.67
CA LYS A 263 -19.71 10.15 -17.55
C LYS A 263 -18.95 9.69 -16.30
N ILE A 264 -19.10 8.42 -15.92
CA ILE A 264 -18.41 7.85 -14.73
C ILE A 264 -16.90 7.84 -14.96
N ARG A 265 -16.45 7.44 -16.15
CA ARG A 265 -15.03 7.48 -16.53
C ARG A 265 -14.44 8.89 -16.43
N MET A 266 -15.15 9.91 -16.94
CA MET A 266 -14.70 11.29 -16.85
C MET A 266 -14.66 11.80 -15.41
N GLU A 267 -15.60 11.38 -14.56
CA GLU A 267 -15.60 11.73 -13.14
C GLU A 267 -14.42 11.09 -12.39
N ALA A 268 -14.12 9.81 -12.64
CA ALA A 268 -12.92 9.13 -12.09
C ALA A 268 -11.63 9.84 -12.52
N ARG A 269 -11.52 10.18 -13.81
CA ARG A 269 -10.40 10.96 -14.35
C ARG A 269 -10.26 12.31 -13.65
N ARG A 270 -11.38 13.03 -13.42
CA ARG A 270 -11.37 14.33 -12.75
C ARG A 270 -10.86 14.23 -11.31
N GLN A 271 -11.25 13.18 -10.58
CA GLN A 271 -10.76 12.97 -9.20
C GLN A 271 -9.24 12.79 -9.17
N TRP A 272 -8.67 12.01 -10.09
CA TRP A 272 -7.22 11.84 -10.20
C TRP A 272 -6.51 13.14 -10.61
N ASN A 273 -7.03 13.87 -11.60
CA ASN A 273 -6.45 15.14 -12.00
C ASN A 273 -6.44 16.16 -10.86
N ASN A 274 -7.49 16.23 -10.05
CA ASN A 274 -7.55 17.14 -8.90
C ASN A 274 -6.45 16.85 -7.85
N LEU A 275 -6.03 15.59 -7.72
CA LEU A 275 -4.89 15.25 -6.86
C LEU A 275 -3.57 15.60 -7.52
N PHE A 276 -3.39 15.25 -8.77
CA PHE A 276 -2.14 15.50 -9.49
C PHE A 276 -1.87 16.99 -9.70
N ASP A 277 -2.89 17.81 -9.88
CA ASP A 277 -2.75 19.26 -10.03
C ASP A 277 -2.20 19.94 -8.77
N ARG A 278 -2.27 19.26 -7.60
CA ARG A 278 -1.62 19.74 -6.38
C ARG A 278 -0.09 19.73 -6.47
N VAL A 279 0.49 18.92 -7.37
CA VAL A 279 1.93 18.73 -7.48
C VAL A 279 2.36 18.92 -8.94
N LYS A 280 3.04 20.03 -9.23
CA LYS A 280 3.55 20.35 -10.56
C LYS A 280 5.03 20.02 -10.64
N VAL A 281 5.42 19.21 -11.63
CA VAL A 281 6.80 18.73 -11.79
C VAL A 281 7.37 19.22 -13.13
N THR A 282 8.57 19.81 -13.08
CA THR A 282 9.39 20.11 -14.25
C THR A 282 10.54 19.13 -14.33
N GLY A 283 10.70 18.49 -15.48
CA GLY A 283 11.71 17.47 -15.76
C GLY A 283 11.46 16.81 -17.10
N SER A 284 12.22 15.78 -17.43
CA SER A 284 11.99 14.95 -18.63
C SER A 284 10.66 14.19 -18.54
N ASP A 285 10.17 13.70 -19.69
CA ASP A 285 8.94 12.89 -19.71
C ASP A 285 9.08 11.58 -18.89
N GLU A 286 10.26 10.99 -18.89
CA GLU A 286 10.55 9.80 -18.05
C GLU A 286 10.49 10.13 -16.56
N GLN A 287 11.09 11.23 -16.13
CA GLN A 287 11.03 11.70 -14.74
C GLN A 287 9.61 12.01 -14.31
N LYS A 288 8.83 12.70 -15.17
CA LYS A 288 7.40 12.95 -14.92
C LYS A 288 6.61 11.66 -14.85
N LYS A 289 6.88 10.71 -15.75
CA LYS A 289 6.21 9.40 -15.73
C LYS A 289 6.47 8.66 -14.41
N ASN A 290 7.70 8.56 -13.95
CA ASN A 290 8.02 7.96 -12.67
C ASN A 290 7.34 8.70 -11.51
N PHE A 291 7.37 10.03 -11.51
CA PHE A 291 6.82 10.84 -10.43
C PHE A 291 5.29 10.74 -10.33
N TYR A 292 4.57 10.91 -11.43
CA TYR A 292 3.10 10.84 -11.44
C TYR A 292 2.59 9.41 -11.29
N THR A 293 3.34 8.40 -11.73
CA THR A 293 3.00 6.99 -11.43
C THR A 293 3.18 6.69 -9.94
N SER A 294 4.23 7.20 -9.32
CA SER A 294 4.40 7.10 -7.86
C SER A 294 3.31 7.82 -7.09
N LEU A 295 2.85 9.00 -7.55
CA LEU A 295 1.67 9.67 -6.99
C LEU A 295 0.40 8.82 -7.16
N TYR A 296 0.23 8.15 -8.30
CA TYR A 296 -0.91 7.26 -8.53
C TYR A 296 -0.91 6.11 -7.53
N HIS A 297 0.19 5.37 -7.40
CA HIS A 297 0.33 4.27 -6.43
C HIS A 297 0.09 4.73 -4.99
N LEU A 298 0.65 5.88 -4.60
CA LEU A 298 0.50 6.48 -3.27
C LEU A 298 -0.98 6.66 -2.87
N PHE A 299 -1.85 7.03 -3.81
CA PHE A 299 -3.25 7.37 -3.52
C PHE A 299 -4.24 6.22 -3.77
N ILE A 300 -3.79 5.01 -4.09
CA ILE A 300 -4.68 3.84 -4.21
C ILE A 300 -5.16 3.39 -2.83
N GLN A 301 -4.27 3.34 -1.84
CA GLN A 301 -4.53 2.86 -0.48
C GLN A 301 -4.06 3.91 0.54
N PRO A 302 -4.58 3.90 1.80
CA PRO A 302 -5.59 3.00 2.36
C PRO A 302 -6.98 3.19 1.77
N ASN A 303 -7.81 2.15 1.76
CA ASN A 303 -9.14 2.20 1.17
C ASN A 303 -10.19 2.73 2.15
N ASP A 304 -11.04 3.66 1.73
CA ASP A 304 -12.19 4.12 2.51
C ASP A 304 -13.36 3.15 2.32
N MET A 305 -13.64 2.35 3.34
CA MET A 305 -14.61 1.26 3.35
C MET A 305 -15.99 1.65 3.90
N ALA A 306 -16.18 2.89 4.35
CA ALA A 306 -17.47 3.31 4.87
C ALA A 306 -18.53 3.31 3.76
N ASP A 307 -19.75 2.87 4.08
CA ASP A 307 -20.92 3.03 3.22
C ASP A 307 -21.27 4.52 3.02
N THR A 308 -22.13 4.81 2.07
CA THR A 308 -22.50 6.19 1.72
C THR A 308 -23.18 6.99 2.84
N ASP A 309 -23.59 6.31 3.91
CA ASP A 309 -24.17 6.87 5.14
C ASP A 309 -23.16 6.90 6.31
N GLY A 310 -21.90 6.55 6.05
CA GLY A 310 -20.82 6.54 7.04
C GLY A 310 -20.77 5.29 7.92
N ARG A 311 -21.63 4.29 7.71
CA ARG A 311 -21.53 3.01 8.43
C ARG A 311 -20.37 2.18 7.91
N TYR A 312 -19.77 1.41 8.81
CA TYR A 312 -18.69 0.49 8.52
C TYR A 312 -18.75 -0.74 9.44
N ARG A 313 -18.08 -1.82 9.06
CA ARG A 313 -17.92 -3.00 9.91
C ARG A 313 -16.58 -2.94 10.62
N GLY A 314 -16.62 -2.98 11.95
CA GLY A 314 -15.44 -2.98 12.80
C GLY A 314 -14.73 -4.34 12.86
N ALA A 315 -13.57 -4.36 13.53
CA ALA A 315 -12.75 -5.56 13.68
C ALA A 315 -13.48 -6.70 14.45
N ASP A 316 -14.43 -6.37 15.30
CA ASP A 316 -15.28 -7.29 16.06
C ASP A 316 -16.55 -7.77 15.31
N ASP A 317 -16.63 -7.53 14.01
CA ASP A 317 -17.78 -7.84 13.13
C ASP A 317 -19.06 -7.03 13.38
N LYS A 318 -19.07 -6.10 14.32
CA LYS A 318 -20.22 -5.22 14.53
C LYS A 318 -20.21 -4.01 13.59
N VAL A 319 -21.39 -3.47 13.37
CA VAL A 319 -21.57 -2.28 12.53
C VAL A 319 -21.56 -1.04 13.40
N TYR A 320 -20.78 -0.06 12.96
CA TYR A 320 -20.61 1.25 13.59
C TYR A 320 -20.86 2.36 12.58
N THR A 321 -20.93 3.60 13.05
CA THR A 321 -20.98 4.79 12.20
C THR A 321 -19.76 5.65 12.48
N SER A 322 -19.01 5.96 11.43
CA SER A 322 -17.83 6.80 11.52
C SER A 322 -18.18 8.25 11.86
N LYS A 323 -17.39 8.86 12.72
CA LYS A 323 -17.51 10.28 13.08
C LYS A 323 -17.14 11.23 11.93
N THR A 324 -16.29 10.76 11.02
CA THR A 324 -15.78 11.53 9.87
C THR A 324 -16.52 11.22 8.58
N GLY A 325 -17.39 10.19 8.58
CA GLY A 325 -18.03 9.65 7.39
C GLY A 325 -17.14 8.71 6.57
N SER A 326 -15.88 8.52 6.95
CA SER A 326 -14.91 7.61 6.33
C SER A 326 -14.39 6.58 7.32
N TYR A 327 -14.05 5.39 6.85
CA TYR A 327 -13.35 4.36 7.61
C TYR A 327 -12.27 3.72 6.76
N TYR A 328 -11.02 4.07 7.05
CA TYR A 328 -9.87 3.60 6.29
C TYR A 328 -9.38 2.26 6.78
N SER A 329 -9.13 1.36 5.85
CA SER A 329 -8.46 0.07 6.04
C SER A 329 -7.45 -0.18 4.92
N THR A 330 -6.85 -1.37 4.89
CA THR A 330 -5.63 -1.63 4.10
C THR A 330 -4.50 -0.75 4.62
N LEU A 331 -4.23 -0.90 5.92
CA LEU A 331 -3.24 -0.14 6.66
C LEU A 331 -2.00 -1.01 6.87
N SER A 332 -1.06 -0.94 5.94
CA SER A 332 0.25 -1.61 5.96
C SER A 332 1.25 -0.77 6.77
N LEU A 333 1.05 -0.69 8.09
CA LEU A 333 1.69 0.34 8.91
C LEU A 333 3.19 0.13 9.14
N TRP A 334 3.67 -1.11 9.12
CA TRP A 334 5.10 -1.41 9.16
C TRP A 334 5.88 -0.74 8.01
N ASP A 335 5.23 -0.65 6.86
CA ASP A 335 5.75 -0.03 5.64
C ASP A 335 5.51 1.47 5.65
N THR A 336 4.25 1.85 5.74
CA THR A 336 3.75 3.19 5.37
C THR A 336 4.03 4.29 6.38
N TYR A 337 4.39 3.95 7.64
CA TYR A 337 4.75 4.97 8.64
C TYR A 337 6.01 5.76 8.25
N ARG A 338 6.88 5.16 7.41
CA ARG A 338 8.22 5.68 7.09
C ARG A 338 8.16 6.89 6.16
N ALA A 339 7.37 6.84 5.10
CA ALA A 339 7.24 7.94 4.13
C ALA A 339 5.81 8.20 3.68
N THR A 340 4.98 7.18 3.49
CA THR A 340 3.62 7.30 2.93
C THR A 340 2.73 8.19 3.80
N HIS A 341 2.55 7.86 5.09
CA HIS A 341 1.76 8.69 6.01
C HIS A 341 2.36 10.07 6.24
N PRO A 342 3.70 10.24 6.42
CA PRO A 342 4.31 11.56 6.43
C PRO A 342 4.00 12.40 5.19
N LEU A 343 3.96 11.77 4.01
CA LEU A 343 3.66 12.45 2.74
C LEU A 343 2.17 12.85 2.65
N TYR A 344 1.25 12.06 3.20
CA TYR A 344 -0.18 12.45 3.27
C TYR A 344 -0.39 13.72 4.10
N THR A 345 0.42 13.97 5.11
CA THR A 345 0.33 15.24 5.88
C THR A 345 0.62 16.48 5.02
N ILE A 346 1.26 16.30 3.86
CA ILE A 346 1.60 17.36 2.91
C ILE A 346 0.62 17.36 1.74
N LEU A 347 0.37 16.20 1.11
CA LEU A 347 -0.35 16.09 -0.15
C LEU A 347 -1.86 15.85 -0.01
N SER A 348 -2.31 15.31 1.12
CA SER A 348 -3.73 15.00 1.40
C SER A 348 -4.08 15.30 2.87
N PRO A 349 -3.76 16.50 3.39
CA PRO A 349 -3.94 16.81 4.81
C PRO A 349 -5.42 16.70 5.26
N GLU A 350 -6.36 16.90 4.36
CA GLU A 350 -7.80 16.76 4.63
C GLU A 350 -8.25 15.34 4.97
N ARG A 351 -7.41 14.32 4.71
CA ARG A 351 -7.72 12.91 4.98
C ARG A 351 -7.03 12.36 6.24
N VAL A 352 -5.99 13.04 6.73
CA VAL A 352 -5.15 12.57 7.84
C VAL A 352 -5.96 12.31 9.10
N ASP A 353 -6.82 13.25 9.50
CA ASP A 353 -7.66 13.09 10.70
C ASP A 353 -8.62 11.90 10.59
N GLY A 354 -9.16 11.64 9.39
CA GLY A 354 -10.01 10.48 9.12
C GLY A 354 -9.26 9.15 9.22
N MET A 355 -8.02 9.09 8.74
CA MET A 355 -7.15 7.91 8.86
C MET A 355 -6.83 7.62 10.32
N ILE A 356 -6.46 8.64 11.10
CA ILE A 356 -6.20 8.49 12.53
C ILE A 356 -7.46 8.07 13.29
N GLN A 357 -8.60 8.69 12.99
CA GLN A 357 -9.87 8.31 13.60
C GLN A 357 -10.18 6.83 13.36
N SER A 358 -9.90 6.30 12.16
CA SER A 358 -10.08 4.88 11.83
C SER A 358 -9.17 3.97 12.66
N MET A 359 -7.92 4.38 12.91
CA MET A 359 -7.02 3.66 13.81
C MET A 359 -7.54 3.64 15.26
N LEU A 360 -8.11 4.75 15.73
CA LEU A 360 -8.72 4.83 17.07
C LEU A 360 -10.00 3.98 17.17
N GLU A 361 -10.78 3.91 16.11
CA GLU A 361 -11.95 3.02 16.04
C GLU A 361 -11.56 1.54 16.08
N HIS A 362 -10.46 1.17 15.43
CA HIS A 362 -9.86 -0.16 15.57
C HIS A 362 -9.41 -0.43 17.03
N TYR A 363 -8.74 0.51 17.67
CA TYR A 363 -8.35 0.41 19.08
C TYR A 363 -9.55 0.16 20.01
N ARG A 364 -10.68 0.86 19.80
CA ARG A 364 -11.89 0.69 20.61
C ARG A 364 -12.46 -0.73 20.56
N THR A 365 -12.27 -1.41 19.44
CA THR A 365 -12.81 -2.78 19.22
C THR A 365 -11.83 -3.88 19.59
N MET A 366 -10.52 -3.67 19.35
CA MET A 366 -9.48 -4.68 19.55
C MET A 366 -8.69 -4.49 20.85
N GLY A 367 -8.72 -3.29 21.47
CA GLY A 367 -7.93 -2.97 22.66
C GLY A 367 -6.47 -2.58 22.37
N TYR A 368 -6.06 -2.59 21.09
CA TYR A 368 -4.76 -2.10 20.61
C TYR A 368 -4.92 -1.47 19.21
N LEU A 369 -3.99 -0.61 18.86
CA LEU A 369 -3.95 0.04 17.54
C LEU A 369 -3.64 -0.98 16.44
N PRO A 370 -4.08 -0.74 15.19
CA PRO A 370 -3.82 -1.68 14.10
C PRO A 370 -2.32 -1.85 13.85
N ILE A 371 -1.91 -3.08 13.51
CA ILE A 371 -0.57 -3.43 13.04
C ILE A 371 -0.61 -3.55 11.51
N TRP A 372 -1.45 -4.43 10.98
CA TRP A 372 -1.76 -4.54 9.57
C TRP A 372 -3.27 -4.82 9.38
N ALA A 373 -4.03 -3.79 9.08
CA ALA A 373 -5.49 -3.94 8.97
C ALA A 373 -5.92 -4.09 7.52
N LEU A 374 -6.61 -5.19 7.21
CA LEU A 374 -7.27 -5.45 5.93
C LEU A 374 -8.77 -5.62 6.17
N TRP A 375 -9.59 -4.89 5.39
CA TRP A 375 -11.05 -4.98 5.48
C TRP A 375 -11.61 -4.73 6.89
N GLY A 376 -10.97 -3.82 7.62
CA GLY A 376 -11.28 -3.52 9.02
C GLY A 376 -10.80 -4.58 10.03
N LYS A 377 -10.18 -5.66 9.58
CA LYS A 377 -9.68 -6.76 10.42
C LYS A 377 -8.18 -6.66 10.62
N GLU A 378 -7.69 -7.09 11.79
CA GLU A 378 -6.26 -7.30 11.99
C GLU A 378 -5.81 -8.55 11.26
N ALA A 379 -4.82 -8.42 10.37
CA ALA A 379 -4.29 -9.53 9.59
C ALA A 379 -3.31 -10.42 10.37
N HIS A 380 -2.90 -9.97 11.55
CA HIS A 380 -1.90 -10.65 12.35
C HIS A 380 -0.55 -10.84 11.63
N CYS A 381 -0.25 -9.97 10.69
CA CYS A 381 0.96 -9.93 9.92
C CYS A 381 1.87 -8.78 10.40
N MET A 382 3.16 -8.89 10.17
CA MET A 382 4.20 -7.94 10.53
C MET A 382 4.37 -7.68 12.03
N ILE A 383 5.34 -6.87 12.39
CA ILE A 383 5.75 -6.52 13.75
C ILE A 383 5.62 -5.01 13.98
N GLY A 384 5.91 -4.57 15.20
CA GLY A 384 5.83 -3.16 15.60
C GLY A 384 4.40 -2.70 15.88
N ASN A 385 4.27 -1.47 16.37
CA ASN A 385 3.00 -0.79 16.65
C ASN A 385 2.98 0.55 15.91
N HIS A 386 3.18 0.51 14.60
CA HIS A 386 3.52 1.70 13.80
C HIS A 386 2.33 2.61 13.46
N ALA A 387 1.14 2.32 13.94
CA ALA A 387 0.11 3.36 14.10
C ALA A 387 0.57 4.48 15.06
N ILE A 388 1.44 4.15 16.02
CA ILE A 388 1.98 5.11 17.00
C ILE A 388 2.74 6.24 16.31
N PRO A 389 3.81 6.00 15.50
CA PRO A 389 4.50 7.08 14.81
C PRO A 389 3.58 7.87 13.87
N VAL A 390 2.59 7.23 13.22
CA VAL A 390 1.63 7.93 12.34
C VAL A 390 0.79 8.94 13.13
N ILE A 391 0.23 8.53 14.28
CA ILE A 391 -0.58 9.40 15.15
C ILE A 391 0.27 10.52 15.73
N VAL A 392 1.48 10.19 16.19
CA VAL A 392 2.39 11.15 16.81
C VAL A 392 2.89 12.18 15.78
N ASP A 393 3.24 11.75 14.57
CA ASP A 393 3.64 12.64 13.48
C ASP A 393 2.53 13.67 13.16
N ALA A 394 1.31 13.20 12.97
CA ALA A 394 0.17 14.06 12.73
C ALA A 394 -0.09 15.03 13.91
N TYR A 395 -0.04 14.54 15.14
CA TYR A 395 -0.19 15.38 16.33
C TYR A 395 0.87 16.48 16.40
N LEU A 396 2.15 16.14 16.19
CA LEU A 396 3.25 17.11 16.23
C LEU A 396 3.19 18.13 15.10
N LYS A 397 2.65 17.74 13.94
CA LYS A 397 2.39 18.62 12.79
C LYS A 397 1.13 19.48 12.93
N GLY A 398 0.39 19.36 14.03
CA GLY A 398 -0.74 20.22 14.34
C GLY A 398 -2.11 19.71 13.93
N PHE A 399 -2.24 18.47 13.46
CA PHE A 399 -3.54 17.85 13.20
C PHE A 399 -4.31 17.63 14.51
N ARG A 400 -5.60 17.99 14.54
CA ARG A 400 -6.45 17.99 15.74
C ARG A 400 -7.89 17.57 15.48
N GLY A 401 -8.20 16.95 14.35
CA GLY A 401 -9.54 16.42 14.05
C GLY A 401 -9.87 15.10 14.77
N PHE A 402 -9.10 14.75 15.79
CA PHE A 402 -9.28 13.59 16.66
C PHE A 402 -9.10 13.97 18.13
N ASP A 403 -9.63 13.14 19.04
CA ASP A 403 -9.44 13.34 20.47
C ASP A 403 -8.00 12.99 20.87
N VAL A 404 -7.24 14.00 21.29
CA VAL A 404 -5.81 13.87 21.61
C VAL A 404 -5.57 13.02 22.85
N GLU A 405 -6.42 13.12 23.88
CA GLU A 405 -6.27 12.29 25.09
C GLU A 405 -6.64 10.83 24.82
N GLU A 406 -7.66 10.58 24.00
CA GLU A 406 -7.97 9.23 23.53
C GLU A 406 -6.84 8.65 22.67
N ALA A 407 -6.29 9.44 21.74
CA ALA A 407 -5.15 9.03 20.93
C ALA A 407 -3.93 8.71 21.80
N TYR A 408 -3.64 9.54 22.78
CA TYR A 408 -2.56 9.27 23.74
C TYR A 408 -2.81 8.00 24.56
N ALA A 409 -4.05 7.79 25.05
CA ALA A 409 -4.42 6.58 25.76
C ALA A 409 -4.26 5.33 24.88
N ALA A 410 -4.62 5.42 23.61
CA ALA A 410 -4.49 4.33 22.64
C ALA A 410 -3.02 3.96 22.35
N ILE A 411 -2.15 4.96 22.09
CA ILE A 411 -0.73 4.69 21.84
C ILE A 411 -0.03 4.15 23.10
N ARG A 412 -0.35 4.72 24.28
CA ARG A 412 0.18 4.22 25.55
C ARG A 412 -0.31 2.80 25.85
N GLY A 413 -1.59 2.52 25.65
CA GLY A 413 -2.18 1.21 25.84
C GLY A 413 -1.53 0.16 24.95
N SER A 414 -1.38 0.45 23.66
CA SER A 414 -0.70 -0.42 22.69
C SER A 414 0.76 -0.67 23.01
N SER A 415 1.41 0.21 23.81
CA SER A 415 2.81 0.08 24.24
C SER A 415 2.99 -0.51 25.65
N THR A 416 1.92 -0.83 26.37
CA THR A 416 2.00 -1.32 27.76
C THR A 416 1.13 -2.52 28.08
N VAL A 417 0.08 -2.78 27.28
CA VAL A 417 -0.79 -3.95 27.42
C VAL A 417 -0.37 -4.98 26.38
N SER A 418 0.06 -6.15 26.83
CA SER A 418 0.51 -7.21 25.91
C SER A 418 -0.60 -7.64 24.96
N HIS A 419 -0.27 -7.75 23.70
CA HIS A 419 -1.14 -8.18 22.60
C HIS A 419 -0.28 -8.83 21.52
N GLN A 420 -0.84 -9.10 20.35
CA GLN A 420 -0.12 -9.77 19.29
C GLN A 420 1.23 -9.12 18.97
N HIS A 421 2.28 -9.95 18.90
CA HIS A 421 3.66 -9.57 18.60
C HIS A 421 4.26 -8.51 19.55
N SER A 422 3.60 -8.22 20.66
CA SER A 422 3.97 -7.20 21.64
C SER A 422 3.87 -7.75 23.06
N ASP A 423 4.90 -8.50 23.45
CA ASP A 423 5.00 -9.14 24.78
C ASP A 423 5.66 -8.17 25.77
N TRP A 424 4.95 -7.10 26.16
CA TRP A 424 5.50 -5.99 26.93
C TRP A 424 6.06 -6.38 28.28
N GLU A 425 5.52 -7.40 28.95
CA GLU A 425 6.06 -7.92 30.22
C GLU A 425 7.45 -8.52 30.03
N VAL A 426 7.69 -9.22 28.92
CA VAL A 426 8.98 -9.76 28.55
C VAL A 426 9.93 -8.62 28.21
N TYR A 427 9.49 -7.66 27.39
CA TYR A 427 10.28 -6.52 26.96
C TYR A 427 10.76 -5.65 28.13
N ASP A 428 9.85 -5.30 29.06
CA ASP A 428 10.19 -4.53 30.26
C ASP A 428 11.14 -5.25 31.19
N ARG A 429 10.95 -6.57 31.34
CA ARG A 429 11.77 -7.38 32.23
C ARG A 429 13.22 -7.48 31.78
N TYR A 430 13.46 -7.70 30.49
CA TYR A 430 14.78 -7.97 29.96
C TYR A 430 15.44 -6.76 29.28
N GLY A 431 14.67 -5.76 28.88
CA GLY A 431 15.14 -4.65 28.06
C GLY A 431 15.43 -5.04 26.60
N TYR A 432 14.92 -6.17 26.16
CA TYR A 432 14.91 -6.69 24.80
C TYR A 432 14.01 -7.94 24.77
N TYR A 433 13.72 -8.47 23.59
CA TYR A 433 13.05 -9.76 23.42
C TYR A 433 14.09 -10.89 23.38
N PRO A 434 14.19 -11.76 24.42
CA PRO A 434 15.09 -12.91 24.42
C PRO A 434 14.63 -13.96 23.40
N PHE A 435 15.53 -14.45 22.55
CA PHE A 435 15.18 -15.40 21.49
C PHE A 435 14.77 -16.81 22.02
N ASP A 436 15.10 -17.17 23.24
CA ASP A 436 14.68 -18.41 23.90
C ASP A 436 13.27 -18.31 24.49
N ILE A 437 12.72 -17.10 24.64
CA ILE A 437 11.34 -16.82 25.08
C ILE A 437 10.50 -16.41 23.88
N ILE A 438 11.00 -15.51 23.05
CA ILE A 438 10.35 -15.02 21.80
C ILE A 438 11.20 -15.54 20.62
N PRO A 439 10.88 -16.72 20.07
CA PRO A 439 11.75 -17.41 19.13
C PRO A 439 11.79 -16.82 17.73
N LYS A 440 10.87 -15.90 17.41
CA LYS A 440 10.78 -15.27 16.10
C LYS A 440 11.05 -13.77 16.20
N GLU A 441 11.94 -13.27 15.33
CA GLU A 441 12.13 -11.85 15.07
C GLU A 441 12.58 -11.06 16.30
N SER A 442 13.29 -11.70 17.23
CA SER A 442 13.60 -11.11 18.54
C SER A 442 14.38 -9.79 18.45
N VAL A 443 15.28 -9.67 17.48
CA VAL A 443 16.07 -8.44 17.25
C VAL A 443 15.18 -7.37 16.61
N SER A 444 14.51 -7.69 15.51
CA SER A 444 13.63 -6.74 14.82
C SER A 444 12.56 -6.18 15.75
N ARG A 445 11.85 -7.03 16.50
CA ARG A 445 10.83 -6.60 17.46
C ARG A 445 11.38 -5.66 18.54
N THR A 446 12.61 -5.90 19.00
CA THR A 446 13.27 -5.02 19.98
C THR A 446 13.54 -3.64 19.38
N LEU A 447 14.09 -3.59 18.16
CA LEU A 447 14.44 -2.34 17.50
C LEU A 447 13.21 -1.52 17.12
N GLU A 448 12.20 -2.16 16.57
CA GLU A 448 10.93 -1.53 16.20
C GLU A 448 10.19 -0.98 17.43
N SER A 449 10.12 -1.78 18.52
CA SER A 449 9.54 -1.32 19.79
C SER A 449 10.29 -0.12 20.39
N ALA A 450 11.61 -0.07 20.25
CA ALA A 450 12.39 1.06 20.73
C ALA A 450 12.04 2.36 19.97
N TYR A 451 11.78 2.27 18.68
CA TYR A 451 11.33 3.40 17.88
C TYR A 451 9.92 3.84 18.27
N ASP A 452 8.98 2.91 18.40
CA ASP A 452 7.61 3.22 18.82
C ASP A 452 7.59 3.91 20.20
N ASP A 453 8.39 3.39 21.15
CA ASP A 453 8.52 3.99 22.49
C ASP A 453 9.12 5.40 22.45
N TYR A 454 10.05 5.67 21.55
CA TYR A 454 10.52 7.04 21.32
C TYR A 454 9.37 7.95 20.87
N CYS A 455 8.50 7.47 19.99
CA CYS A 455 7.35 8.22 19.53
C CYS A 455 6.37 8.52 20.68
N VAL A 456 6.07 7.51 21.54
CA VAL A 456 5.25 7.72 22.74
C VAL A 456 5.90 8.75 23.66
N ALA A 457 7.21 8.66 23.90
CA ALA A 457 7.93 9.61 24.75
C ALA A 457 7.82 11.05 24.22
N ARG A 458 7.92 11.26 22.90
CA ARG A 458 7.78 12.58 22.28
C ARG A 458 6.39 13.18 22.48
N MET A 459 5.34 12.39 22.31
CA MET A 459 3.97 12.86 22.58
C MET A 459 3.74 13.09 24.07
N ALA A 460 4.20 12.20 24.95
CA ALA A 460 4.13 12.36 26.40
C ALA A 460 4.78 13.67 26.87
N LYS A 461 5.98 13.99 26.35
CA LYS A 461 6.66 15.25 26.63
C LYS A 461 5.84 16.46 26.20
N SER A 462 5.30 16.44 24.99
CA SER A 462 4.45 17.52 24.46
C SER A 462 3.18 17.74 25.29
N LEU A 463 2.64 16.68 25.89
CA LEU A 463 1.46 16.72 26.74
C LEU A 463 1.77 16.96 28.23
N GLY A 464 3.04 17.16 28.61
CA GLY A 464 3.46 17.35 29.99
C GLY A 464 3.33 16.10 30.88
N LYS A 465 3.27 14.91 30.29
CA LYS A 465 3.16 13.63 31.01
C LYS A 465 4.55 13.11 31.41
N GLU A 466 5.20 13.76 32.34
CA GLU A 466 6.63 13.57 32.67
C GLU A 466 6.99 12.12 33.05
N LYS A 467 6.14 11.43 33.81
CA LYS A 467 6.41 10.04 34.22
C LYS A 467 6.48 9.10 33.00
N ASP A 468 5.55 9.26 32.08
CA ASP A 468 5.52 8.47 30.86
C ASP A 468 6.70 8.86 29.94
N TYR A 469 7.03 10.15 29.84
CA TYR A 469 8.20 10.60 29.11
C TYR A 469 9.49 9.90 29.57
N VAL A 470 9.73 9.86 30.88
CA VAL A 470 10.92 9.19 31.45
C VAL A 470 10.89 7.68 31.19
N TYR A 471 9.71 7.04 31.39
CA TYR A 471 9.54 5.61 31.20
C TYR A 471 9.81 5.18 29.76
N PHE A 472 9.14 5.81 28.79
CA PHE A 472 9.29 5.47 27.38
C PHE A 472 10.64 5.91 26.78
N SER A 473 11.23 7.01 27.26
CA SER A 473 12.60 7.41 26.86
C SER A 473 13.65 6.36 27.25
N ARG A 474 13.47 5.72 28.43
CA ARG A 474 14.34 4.60 28.83
C ARG A 474 14.17 3.41 27.89
N ARG A 475 12.94 3.02 27.57
CA ARG A 475 12.64 1.90 26.67
C ARG A 475 13.11 2.18 25.26
N ALA A 476 13.01 3.39 24.76
CA ALA A 476 13.55 3.82 23.47
C ALA A 476 15.07 3.59 23.35
N SER A 477 15.79 3.48 24.46
CA SER A 477 17.22 3.16 24.46
C SER A 477 17.56 1.66 24.51
N TYR A 478 16.57 0.78 24.56
CA TYR A 478 16.78 -0.67 24.69
C TYR A 478 17.46 -1.31 23.50
N TYR A 479 17.44 -0.70 22.32
CA TYR A 479 18.23 -1.13 21.16
C TYR A 479 19.72 -1.30 21.52
N LYS A 480 20.26 -0.53 22.47
CA LYS A 480 21.66 -0.58 22.93
C LYS A 480 22.03 -1.94 23.52
N ASN A 481 21.05 -2.67 24.05
CA ASN A 481 21.26 -3.99 24.65
C ASN A 481 21.57 -5.07 23.60
N LEU A 482 21.26 -4.84 22.34
CA LEU A 482 21.41 -5.83 21.26
C LEU A 482 22.66 -5.60 20.39
N LEU A 483 23.37 -4.47 20.56
CA LEU A 483 24.63 -4.30 19.83
C LEU A 483 25.71 -5.17 20.42
N ASP A 484 26.15 -6.18 19.66
CA ASP A 484 27.29 -7.03 20.02
C ASP A 484 28.60 -6.31 19.67
N PRO A 485 29.43 -5.91 20.67
CA PRO A 485 30.65 -5.16 20.41
C PRO A 485 31.69 -5.98 19.65
N SER A 486 31.62 -7.32 19.65
CA SER A 486 32.56 -8.18 18.95
C SER A 486 32.32 -8.24 17.45
N THR A 487 31.05 -8.09 17.02
CA THR A 487 30.64 -8.12 15.60
C THR A 487 30.19 -6.77 15.08
N THR A 488 29.93 -5.83 16.00
CA THR A 488 29.30 -4.53 15.72
C THR A 488 27.94 -4.65 14.99
N MET A 489 27.20 -5.74 15.26
CA MET A 489 25.87 -6.02 14.71
C MET A 489 24.83 -6.05 15.81
N MET A 490 23.59 -5.70 15.48
CA MET A 490 22.45 -6.02 16.32
C MET A 490 22.22 -7.52 16.29
N ARG A 491 22.41 -8.20 17.42
CA ARG A 491 22.43 -9.67 17.54
C ARG A 491 21.48 -10.12 18.64
N GLY A 492 20.83 -11.26 18.43
CA GLY A 492 19.93 -11.86 19.42
C GLY A 492 20.62 -12.30 20.70
N LYS A 493 19.95 -12.11 21.83
CA LYS A 493 20.35 -12.61 23.17
C LYS A 493 19.28 -13.53 23.73
N ASP A 494 19.72 -14.52 24.53
CA ASP A 494 18.82 -15.32 25.36
C ASP A 494 18.45 -14.62 26.68
N SER A 495 17.54 -15.21 27.46
CA SER A 495 17.09 -14.70 28.76
C SER A 495 18.19 -14.64 29.83
N LYS A 496 19.36 -15.23 29.58
CA LYS A 496 20.56 -15.17 30.44
C LYS A 496 21.59 -14.15 29.95
N GLY A 497 21.26 -13.39 28.88
CA GLY A 497 22.14 -12.40 28.28
C GLY A 497 23.23 -12.94 27.38
N LYS A 498 23.18 -14.23 27.00
CA LYS A 498 24.15 -14.82 26.08
C LYS A 498 23.77 -14.57 24.64
N TRP A 499 24.74 -14.21 23.81
CA TRP A 499 24.58 -14.00 22.39
C TRP A 499 24.21 -15.31 21.67
N ARG A 500 23.30 -15.21 20.68
CA ARG A 500 22.96 -16.34 19.79
C ARG A 500 24.22 -16.91 19.11
N THR A 501 24.37 -18.21 19.17
CA THR A 501 25.49 -18.93 18.56
C THR A 501 24.96 -20.23 17.95
N PRO A 502 25.34 -20.58 16.71
CA PRO A 502 26.20 -19.82 15.78
C PRO A 502 25.52 -18.52 15.29
N PHE A 503 26.32 -17.60 14.76
CA PHE A 503 25.85 -16.32 14.24
C PHE A 503 26.38 -16.07 12.82
N ASN A 504 25.50 -16.12 11.83
CA ASN A 504 25.79 -15.78 10.45
C ASN A 504 25.11 -14.44 10.14
N THR A 505 25.91 -13.39 9.90
CA THR A 505 25.42 -12.03 9.67
C THR A 505 24.64 -11.85 8.36
N PHE A 506 24.79 -12.78 7.42
CA PHE A 506 24.13 -12.78 6.12
C PHE A 506 22.85 -13.63 6.07
N LEU A 507 22.57 -14.41 7.13
CA LEU A 507 21.44 -15.32 7.13
C LEU A 507 20.13 -14.51 7.15
N LEU A 508 19.39 -14.64 6.04
CA LEU A 508 18.05 -14.05 5.89
C LEU A 508 17.03 -14.83 6.71
N SER A 509 16.12 -14.13 7.32
CA SER A 509 14.98 -14.72 8.01
C SER A 509 13.69 -13.99 7.66
N HIS A 510 12.57 -14.71 7.77
CA HIS A 510 11.23 -14.24 7.55
C HIS A 510 10.32 -14.73 8.67
N ALA A 511 9.25 -13.98 9.00
CA ALA A 511 8.29 -14.33 10.05
C ALA A 511 7.66 -15.72 9.86
N ALA A 512 7.39 -16.12 8.61
CA ALA A 512 6.82 -17.41 8.25
C ALA A 512 7.81 -18.56 8.38
N THR A 513 9.13 -18.30 8.24
CA THR A 513 10.18 -19.30 8.43
C THR A 513 10.65 -19.27 9.88
N SER A 514 10.40 -20.33 10.62
CA SER A 514 10.68 -20.39 12.05
C SER A 514 12.13 -20.12 12.41
N GLY A 515 12.38 -19.27 13.42
CA GLY A 515 13.62 -19.22 14.16
C GLY A 515 14.67 -18.20 13.70
N GLY A 516 14.30 -17.19 12.90
CA GLY A 516 15.14 -16.04 12.59
C GLY A 516 14.98 -14.92 13.62
N ASP A 517 16.05 -14.14 13.83
CA ASP A 517 16.03 -12.98 14.71
C ASP A 517 15.53 -11.70 14.01
N TYR A 518 15.44 -11.73 12.68
CA TYR A 518 15.12 -10.57 11.86
C TYR A 518 13.85 -10.79 11.06
N THR A 519 13.13 -9.71 10.80
CA THR A 519 11.94 -9.68 9.95
C THR A 519 12.38 -9.37 8.53
N GLU A 520 12.15 -10.32 7.60
CA GLU A 520 12.44 -10.13 6.17
C GLU A 520 13.83 -9.53 5.93
N GLY A 521 14.84 -10.06 6.58
CA GLY A 521 16.16 -9.49 6.50
C GLY A 521 17.23 -10.24 7.26
N ASN A 522 18.39 -9.62 7.42
CA ASN A 522 19.55 -10.13 8.14
C ASN A 522 20.17 -9.08 9.06
N ALA A 523 21.28 -9.44 9.72
CA ALA A 523 21.95 -8.53 10.64
C ALA A 523 22.48 -7.25 9.96
N TRP A 524 22.90 -7.35 8.69
CA TRP A 524 23.38 -6.20 7.94
C TRP A 524 22.27 -5.18 7.68
N GLN A 525 21.05 -5.61 7.36
CA GLN A 525 19.93 -4.73 7.08
C GLN A 525 19.37 -4.11 8.35
N TYR A 526 19.19 -4.90 9.42
CA TYR A 526 18.54 -4.42 10.65
C TYR A 526 19.45 -3.66 11.62
N THR A 527 20.78 -3.74 11.52
CA THR A 527 21.69 -3.00 12.41
C THR A 527 21.45 -1.49 12.39
N TRP A 528 20.88 -0.97 11.31
CA TRP A 528 20.64 0.47 11.10
C TRP A 528 19.26 0.95 11.56
N HIS A 529 18.42 0.06 12.08
CA HIS A 529 17.06 0.41 12.50
C HIS A 529 17.05 1.16 13.87
N VAL A 530 17.71 2.31 13.89
CA VAL A 530 17.87 3.23 15.03
C VAL A 530 17.70 4.68 14.53
N GLN A 531 16.69 4.93 13.70
CA GLN A 531 16.44 6.22 13.08
C GLN A 531 16.13 7.34 14.08
N HIS A 532 15.76 7.00 15.30
CA HIS A 532 15.47 7.95 16.38
C HIS A 532 16.70 8.39 17.18
N ASP A 533 17.82 7.70 17.09
CA ASP A 533 19.07 7.97 17.85
C ASP A 533 20.31 7.61 17.02
N VAL A 534 20.41 8.20 15.82
CA VAL A 534 21.51 7.91 14.88
C VAL A 534 22.86 8.31 15.48
N ASP A 535 22.94 9.42 16.21
CA ASP A 535 24.15 9.85 16.91
C ASP A 535 24.55 8.83 18.00
N GLY A 536 23.58 8.30 18.75
CA GLY A 536 23.82 7.23 19.71
C GLY A 536 24.32 5.94 19.05
N LEU A 537 23.85 5.60 17.85
CA LEU A 537 24.36 4.48 17.08
C LEU A 537 25.79 4.72 16.58
N ILE A 538 26.11 5.93 16.14
CA ILE A 538 27.46 6.36 15.76
C ILE A 538 28.43 6.17 16.92
N ASP A 539 28.05 6.64 18.11
CA ASP A 539 28.86 6.51 19.33
C ASP A 539 29.08 5.05 19.72
N LEU A 540 28.04 4.21 19.67
CA LEU A 540 28.11 2.78 19.96
C LEU A 540 29.00 2.02 18.99
N LEU A 541 29.04 2.41 17.71
CA LEU A 541 29.93 1.83 16.71
C LEU A 541 31.36 2.37 16.79
N GLY A 542 31.65 3.30 17.70
CA GLY A 542 32.98 3.83 17.97
C GLY A 542 33.36 5.04 17.15
N GLY A 543 32.39 5.85 16.79
CA GLY A 543 32.51 7.16 16.14
C GLY A 543 32.29 7.14 14.63
N LYS A 544 32.25 8.35 14.05
CA LYS A 544 31.86 8.59 12.65
C LYS A 544 32.65 7.81 11.63
N GLU A 545 33.95 7.66 11.81
CA GLU A 545 34.81 6.93 10.87
C GLU A 545 34.44 5.44 10.81
N LYS A 546 34.31 4.78 11.98
CA LYS A 546 33.94 3.36 12.04
C LYS A 546 32.50 3.14 11.54
N PHE A 547 31.61 4.06 11.85
CA PHE A 547 30.24 4.06 11.35
C PHE A 547 30.21 4.09 9.82
N VAL A 548 30.95 5.03 9.21
CA VAL A 548 31.04 5.14 7.74
C VAL A 548 31.65 3.90 7.11
N ASN A 549 32.76 3.39 7.67
CA ASN A 549 33.41 2.17 7.16
C ASN A 549 32.46 0.96 7.18
N LYS A 550 31.65 0.83 8.24
CA LYS A 550 30.65 -0.23 8.33
C LYS A 550 29.51 -0.02 7.35
N LEU A 551 29.05 1.21 7.19
CA LEU A 551 28.00 1.57 6.23
C LEU A 551 28.48 1.37 4.78
N ASP A 552 29.73 1.70 4.47
CA ASP A 552 30.35 1.37 3.19
C ASP A 552 30.33 -0.14 2.95
N SER A 553 30.68 -0.95 3.98
CA SER A 553 30.67 -2.41 3.88
C SER A 553 29.26 -2.94 3.52
N LEU A 554 28.19 -2.36 4.04
CA LEU A 554 26.81 -2.73 3.67
C LEU A 554 26.59 -2.65 2.15
N PHE A 555 27.10 -1.60 1.50
CA PHE A 555 26.88 -1.36 0.07
C PHE A 555 27.85 -2.10 -0.86
N PHE A 556 28.92 -2.74 -0.30
CA PHE A 556 29.92 -3.46 -1.09
C PHE A 556 29.93 -4.97 -0.89
N LEU A 557 29.45 -5.47 0.26
CA LEU A 557 29.54 -6.87 0.58
C LEU A 557 28.55 -7.70 -0.21
N GLU A 558 29.07 -8.62 -0.99
CA GLU A 558 28.28 -9.65 -1.66
C GLU A 558 28.26 -10.93 -0.80
N SER A 559 27.16 -11.64 -0.86
CA SER A 559 27.00 -12.93 -0.18
C SER A 559 26.62 -14.01 -1.20
N SER A 560 27.10 -15.24 -1.02
CA SER A 560 26.68 -16.36 -1.86
C SER A 560 25.32 -16.88 -1.37
N ALA A 561 24.41 -17.19 -2.29
CA ALA A 561 23.09 -17.72 -1.99
C ALA A 561 23.10 -19.01 -1.14
N GLU A 562 24.19 -19.80 -1.21
CA GLU A 562 24.35 -21.04 -0.45
C GLU A 562 24.40 -20.85 1.07
N ASN A 563 24.79 -19.64 1.55
CA ASN A 563 24.99 -19.34 2.97
C ASN A 563 23.98 -18.34 3.55
N THR A 564 23.04 -17.82 2.75
CA THR A 564 22.17 -16.70 3.15
C THR A 564 20.73 -17.09 3.41
N GLY A 565 20.27 -18.24 2.92
CA GLY A 565 18.85 -18.50 2.84
C GLY A 565 18.18 -17.63 1.77
N PHE A 566 16.86 -17.66 1.72
CA PHE A 566 16.05 -16.91 0.77
C PHE A 566 14.85 -16.29 1.47
N THR A 567 14.54 -15.06 1.13
CA THR A 567 13.24 -14.42 1.36
C THR A 567 12.84 -13.65 0.12
N GLN A 568 11.58 -13.71 -0.26
CA GLN A 568 11.05 -13.10 -1.48
C GLN A 568 11.14 -11.56 -1.42
N ASP A 569 11.08 -10.99 -0.22
CA ASP A 569 10.99 -9.54 0.01
C ASP A 569 12.36 -8.83 -0.11
N VAL A 570 13.46 -9.54 0.10
CA VAL A 570 14.83 -8.96 0.04
C VAL A 570 15.30 -8.87 -1.40
N THR A 571 14.96 -7.78 -2.06
CA THR A 571 15.24 -7.49 -3.48
C THR A 571 15.90 -6.13 -3.66
N GLY A 572 16.25 -5.75 -4.89
CA GLY A 572 16.85 -4.43 -5.17
C GLY A 572 18.19 -4.23 -4.47
N LEU A 573 19.11 -5.21 -4.61
CA LEU A 573 20.36 -5.23 -3.84
C LEU A 573 21.45 -4.30 -4.40
N ILE A 574 22.07 -3.57 -3.46
CA ILE A 574 23.39 -2.92 -3.62
C ILE A 574 24.24 -3.43 -2.44
N GLY A 575 25.08 -4.44 -2.67
CA GLY A 575 25.70 -5.20 -1.59
C GLY A 575 24.65 -5.90 -0.72
N GLN A 576 24.62 -5.62 0.57
CA GLN A 576 23.59 -6.09 1.51
C GLN A 576 22.44 -5.08 1.72
N TYR A 577 22.52 -3.87 1.16
CA TYR A 577 21.42 -2.94 1.12
C TYR A 577 20.32 -3.49 0.19
N ALA A 578 19.09 -3.59 0.68
CA ALA A 578 17.96 -4.15 -0.05
C ALA A 578 16.88 -3.06 -0.21
N HIS A 579 16.90 -2.35 -1.35
CA HIS A 579 15.96 -1.26 -1.57
C HIS A 579 14.50 -1.73 -1.68
N GLY A 580 14.30 -2.95 -2.14
CA GLY A 580 12.97 -3.55 -2.28
C GLY A 580 12.32 -3.94 -0.95
N ASN A 581 12.94 -3.66 0.21
CA ASN A 581 12.35 -3.90 1.52
C ASN A 581 12.60 -2.74 2.50
N GLU A 582 11.62 -2.42 3.32
CA GLU A 582 11.50 -1.20 4.12
C GLU A 582 12.59 -0.97 5.16
N PRO A 583 13.17 -1.98 5.82
CA PRO A 583 14.27 -1.75 6.77
C PRO A 583 15.45 -0.98 6.19
N SER A 584 15.63 -1.01 4.87
CA SER A 584 16.70 -0.32 4.16
C SER A 584 16.38 1.12 3.76
N HIS A 585 15.11 1.55 3.72
CA HIS A 585 14.69 2.80 3.08
C HIS A 585 15.34 4.07 3.63
N HIS A 586 15.68 4.13 4.92
CA HIS A 586 16.36 5.29 5.51
C HIS A 586 17.90 5.21 5.45
N VAL A 587 18.46 4.01 5.15
CA VAL A 587 19.86 3.72 5.41
C VAL A 587 20.82 4.51 4.51
N ALA A 588 20.47 4.72 3.24
CA ALA A 588 21.27 5.52 2.32
C ALA A 588 21.46 6.98 2.77
N TYR A 589 20.55 7.49 3.61
CA TYR A 589 20.61 8.85 4.16
C TYR A 589 21.48 8.99 5.41
N LEU A 590 21.92 7.90 6.02
CA LEU A 590 22.67 7.93 7.27
C LEU A 590 24.06 8.54 7.15
N TYR A 591 24.65 8.59 5.96
CA TYR A 591 25.93 9.27 5.74
C TYR A 591 25.90 10.76 6.07
N ASN A 592 24.74 11.41 5.99
CA ASN A 592 24.59 12.81 6.35
C ASN A 592 24.93 13.07 7.82
N TYR A 593 24.54 12.18 8.73
CA TYR A 593 24.83 12.29 10.17
C TYR A 593 26.33 12.15 10.47
N ALA A 594 27.05 11.43 9.61
CA ALA A 594 28.49 11.29 9.72
C ALA A 594 29.27 12.41 8.96
N GLY A 595 28.58 13.38 8.35
CA GLY A 595 29.21 14.48 7.62
C GLY A 595 29.70 14.13 6.21
N GLN A 596 29.17 13.05 5.60
CA GLN A 596 29.53 12.62 4.24
C GLN A 596 28.30 12.60 3.29
N PRO A 597 27.56 13.74 3.13
CA PRO A 597 26.32 13.79 2.36
C PRO A 597 26.51 13.42 0.88
N TYR A 598 27.71 13.58 0.33
CA TYR A 598 27.99 13.22 -1.05
C TYR A 598 27.80 11.70 -1.33
N LYS A 599 28.04 10.84 -0.35
CA LYS A 599 27.80 9.39 -0.47
C LYS A 599 26.28 9.10 -0.53
N THR A 600 25.49 9.74 0.31
CA THR A 600 24.02 9.71 0.21
C THR A 600 23.59 10.12 -1.21
N GLN A 601 24.05 11.25 -1.70
CA GLN A 601 23.65 11.79 -3.00
C GLN A 601 24.01 10.85 -4.16
N GLN A 602 25.18 10.21 -4.09
CA GLN A 602 25.60 9.21 -5.06
C GLN A 602 24.70 7.97 -5.05
N LEU A 603 24.41 7.43 -3.87
CA LEU A 603 23.59 6.23 -3.71
C LEU A 603 22.12 6.49 -4.13
N ILE A 604 21.56 7.64 -3.78
CA ILE A 604 20.19 8.01 -4.18
C ILE A 604 20.06 8.03 -5.71
N ARG A 605 21.06 8.57 -6.42
CA ARG A 605 21.08 8.55 -7.89
C ARG A 605 21.19 7.13 -8.44
N GLU A 606 22.03 6.28 -7.85
CA GLU A 606 22.14 4.88 -8.25
C GLU A 606 20.82 4.13 -8.03
N ILE A 607 20.13 4.38 -6.91
CA ILE A 607 18.83 3.78 -6.60
C ILE A 607 17.79 4.19 -7.65
N PHE A 608 17.71 5.47 -8.02
CA PHE A 608 16.80 5.92 -9.09
C PHE A 608 17.09 5.22 -10.42
N ASP A 609 18.35 5.21 -10.84
CA ASP A 609 18.76 4.66 -12.14
C ASP A 609 18.53 3.15 -12.24
N ARG A 610 18.55 2.42 -11.12
CA ARG A 610 18.41 0.96 -11.09
C ARG A 610 17.01 0.46 -10.76
N PHE A 611 16.26 1.17 -9.92
CA PHE A 611 15.10 0.60 -9.23
C PHE A 611 13.80 1.38 -9.43
N TYR A 612 13.82 2.49 -10.17
CA TYR A 612 12.61 3.25 -10.50
C TYR A 612 12.56 3.56 -12.00
N LEU A 613 12.04 2.62 -12.76
CA LEU A 613 12.00 2.69 -14.22
C LEU A 613 10.54 2.79 -14.71
N PRO A 614 10.25 3.57 -15.77
CA PRO A 614 8.89 3.77 -16.26
C PRO A 614 8.42 2.59 -17.15
N LYS A 615 8.45 1.36 -16.61
CA LYS A 615 8.11 0.10 -17.30
C LYS A 615 7.50 -0.92 -16.32
N PRO A 616 6.85 -1.98 -16.80
CA PRO A 616 6.15 -2.95 -15.94
C PRO A 616 7.01 -3.61 -14.85
N ASP A 617 8.27 -3.92 -15.14
CA ASP A 617 9.27 -4.44 -14.20
C ASP A 617 10.11 -3.31 -13.56
N GLY A 618 9.55 -2.11 -13.47
CA GLY A 618 10.27 -0.90 -13.04
C GLY A 618 10.41 -0.69 -11.56
N LEU A 619 9.79 -1.51 -10.73
CA LEU A 619 9.95 -1.53 -9.27
C LEU A 619 10.71 -2.78 -8.84
N CYS A 620 11.71 -2.62 -8.00
CA CYS A 620 12.59 -3.72 -7.58
C CYS A 620 12.02 -4.59 -6.46
N GLY A 621 10.94 -4.17 -5.81
CA GLY A 621 10.26 -4.86 -4.70
C GLY A 621 8.79 -4.46 -4.65
N ASN A 622 8.11 -4.97 -3.65
CA ASN A 622 6.72 -4.61 -3.33
C ASN A 622 6.57 -3.10 -3.21
N ASP A 623 5.54 -2.51 -3.84
CA ASP A 623 5.25 -1.08 -3.64
C ASP A 623 4.73 -0.79 -2.22
N ASP A 624 4.19 -1.81 -1.53
CA ASP A 624 3.69 -1.83 -0.17
C ASP A 624 2.78 -0.65 0.17
N CYS A 625 1.62 -0.66 -0.51
CA CYS A 625 0.57 0.33 -0.33
C CYS A 625 1.08 1.77 -0.51
N GLY A 626 2.00 1.98 -1.45
CA GLY A 626 2.56 3.29 -1.77
C GLY A 626 3.84 3.66 -1.03
N GLN A 627 4.43 2.78 -0.20
CA GLN A 627 5.63 3.15 0.56
C GLN A 627 6.86 3.29 -0.34
N MET A 628 7.11 2.39 -1.29
CA MET A 628 8.20 2.54 -2.23
C MET A 628 8.01 3.78 -3.13
N SER A 629 6.77 4.03 -3.54
CA SER A 629 6.39 5.24 -4.30
C SER A 629 6.57 6.52 -3.50
N ALA A 630 6.22 6.53 -2.20
CA ALA A 630 6.43 7.69 -1.31
C ALA A 630 7.93 7.96 -1.09
N TRP A 631 8.74 6.90 -0.97
CA TRP A 631 10.20 7.02 -0.92
C TRP A 631 10.74 7.74 -2.17
N TYR A 632 10.26 7.31 -3.36
CA TYR A 632 10.64 7.96 -4.61
C TYR A 632 10.25 9.44 -4.63
N ILE A 633 9.02 9.79 -4.26
CA ILE A 633 8.53 11.17 -4.30
C ILE A 633 9.37 12.08 -3.40
N PHE A 634 9.59 11.70 -2.14
CA PHE A 634 10.43 12.47 -1.24
C PHE A 634 11.86 12.60 -1.76
N SER A 635 12.46 11.49 -2.15
CA SER A 635 13.84 11.47 -2.64
C SER A 635 14.02 12.22 -3.95
N ALA A 636 13.02 12.17 -4.86
CA ALA A 636 13.02 12.95 -6.10
C ALA A 636 12.93 14.46 -5.86
N MET A 637 12.27 14.88 -4.76
CA MET A 637 12.30 16.27 -4.28
C MET A 637 13.63 16.63 -3.58
N GLY A 638 14.52 15.67 -3.36
CA GLY A 638 15.85 15.88 -2.80
C GLY A 638 15.94 15.82 -1.28
N PHE A 639 14.97 15.23 -0.57
CA PHE A 639 15.00 15.07 0.87
C PHE A 639 14.17 13.85 1.32
N TYR A 640 14.40 13.37 2.55
CA TYR A 640 13.71 12.20 3.10
C TYR A 640 13.52 12.32 4.62
N PRO A 641 12.38 11.89 5.18
CA PRO A 641 12.14 11.86 6.62
C PRO A 641 12.76 10.61 7.25
N VAL A 642 14.07 10.60 7.53
CA VAL A 642 14.74 9.45 8.21
C VAL A 642 14.03 9.10 9.52
N ASN A 643 13.69 10.11 10.30
CA ASN A 643 12.82 9.98 11.47
C ASN A 643 11.56 10.85 11.24
N PRO A 644 10.43 10.26 10.85
CA PRO A 644 9.21 11.00 10.51
C PRO A 644 8.76 12.00 11.58
N ILE A 645 8.89 11.64 12.87
CA ILE A 645 8.50 12.51 13.98
C ILE A 645 9.61 13.43 14.46
N GLY A 646 10.79 13.37 13.83
CA GLY A 646 11.97 14.17 14.22
C GLY A 646 11.79 15.68 13.98
N GLY A 647 10.91 16.05 13.07
CA GLY A 647 10.67 17.45 12.69
C GLY A 647 11.70 17.98 11.68
N GLU A 648 12.47 17.09 11.04
CA GLU A 648 13.48 17.43 10.05
C GLU A 648 13.46 16.49 8.85
N TYR A 649 13.90 16.97 7.71
CA TYR A 649 14.14 16.19 6.50
C TYR A 649 15.63 16.18 6.18
N ILE A 650 16.16 15.03 5.85
CA ILE A 650 17.57 14.84 5.49
C ILE A 650 17.74 15.02 4.00
N LEU A 651 18.69 15.89 3.61
CA LEU A 651 18.92 16.23 2.19
C LEU A 651 19.58 15.07 1.45
N GLY A 652 19.08 14.82 0.23
CA GLY A 652 19.62 13.85 -0.73
C GLY A 652 20.00 14.52 -2.05
N ALA A 653 19.68 13.87 -3.17
CA ALA A 653 19.91 14.36 -4.52
C ALA A 653 18.60 14.48 -5.30
N PRO A 654 18.12 15.67 -5.66
CA PRO A 654 16.91 15.83 -6.46
C PRO A 654 16.99 15.05 -7.78
N GLN A 655 15.86 14.51 -8.22
CA GLN A 655 15.74 13.80 -9.51
C GLN A 655 15.08 14.67 -10.59
N VAL A 656 14.37 15.71 -10.20
CA VAL A 656 13.62 16.60 -11.09
C VAL A 656 14.08 18.05 -10.93
N GLU A 657 13.86 18.86 -11.95
CA GLU A 657 14.34 20.26 -11.96
C GLU A 657 13.55 21.15 -11.00
N GLU A 658 12.23 20.96 -10.95
CA GLU A 658 11.36 21.72 -10.06
C GLU A 658 10.16 20.88 -9.65
N VAL A 659 9.76 21.03 -8.40
CA VAL A 659 8.46 20.55 -7.86
C VAL A 659 7.79 21.71 -7.15
N THR A 660 6.55 22.01 -7.53
CA THR A 660 5.70 22.96 -6.81
C THR A 660 4.50 22.21 -6.23
N ILE A 661 4.33 22.31 -4.91
CA ILE A 661 3.20 21.70 -4.17
C ILE A 661 2.26 22.82 -3.73
N SER A 662 0.97 22.68 -4.09
CA SER A 662 -0.10 23.52 -3.57
C SER A 662 -0.47 23.07 -2.16
N LEU A 663 -0.26 23.93 -1.18
CA LEU A 663 -0.55 23.69 0.22
C LEU A 663 -1.90 24.32 0.62
N PRO A 664 -2.49 23.94 1.78
CA PRO A 664 -3.65 24.64 2.32
C PRO A 664 -3.43 26.15 2.46
N ASN A 665 -4.52 26.94 2.42
CA ASN A 665 -4.53 28.39 2.55
C ASN A 665 -3.76 29.13 1.43
N ASP A 666 -3.84 28.60 0.18
CA ASP A 666 -3.21 29.16 -1.00
C ASP A 666 -1.67 29.35 -0.89
N LYS A 667 -1.06 28.60 0.02
CA LYS A 667 0.40 28.54 0.13
C LYS A 667 0.98 27.56 -0.88
N THR A 668 2.24 27.77 -1.23
CA THR A 668 2.98 26.87 -2.09
C THR A 668 4.34 26.54 -1.47
N PHE A 669 4.75 25.30 -1.67
CA PHE A 669 6.13 24.88 -1.47
C PHE A 669 6.74 24.64 -2.83
N THR A 670 7.91 25.23 -3.10
CA THR A 670 8.64 25.00 -4.36
C THR A 670 10.07 24.57 -4.06
N MET A 671 10.45 23.42 -4.62
CA MET A 671 11.82 22.94 -4.70
C MET A 671 12.36 23.18 -6.11
N GLN A 672 13.55 23.74 -6.22
CA GLN A 672 14.26 23.92 -7.49
C GLN A 672 15.69 23.38 -7.43
N ALA A 673 16.04 22.52 -8.37
CA ALA A 673 17.40 21.99 -8.54
C ALA A 673 18.08 22.65 -9.75
N LYS A 674 18.94 23.62 -9.48
CA LYS A 674 19.64 24.35 -10.54
C LYS A 674 20.85 23.56 -11.06
N GLY A 675 20.96 23.44 -12.38
CA GLY A 675 22.08 22.75 -13.05
C GLY A 675 21.98 21.21 -12.91
N LEU A 676 20.77 20.68 -12.70
CA LEU A 676 20.53 19.24 -12.65
C LEU A 676 20.90 18.55 -13.95
N SER A 677 21.74 17.52 -13.88
CA SER A 677 22.07 16.63 -15.01
C SER A 677 22.48 15.25 -14.48
N HIS A 678 22.76 14.31 -15.38
CA HIS A 678 23.27 12.99 -14.99
C HIS A 678 24.66 13.11 -14.33
N GLU A 679 25.52 14.03 -14.78
CA GLU A 679 26.85 14.27 -14.23
C GLU A 679 26.80 15.08 -12.93
N ASN A 680 25.89 16.07 -12.86
CA ASN A 680 25.75 16.97 -11.72
C ASN A 680 24.87 16.36 -10.65
N LYS A 681 25.37 15.35 -9.95
CA LYS A 681 24.63 14.61 -8.93
C LYS A 681 24.84 15.12 -7.50
N TYR A 682 25.78 16.04 -7.30
CA TYR A 682 26.11 16.56 -5.97
C TYR A 682 25.50 17.94 -5.75
N VAL A 683 24.80 18.08 -4.62
CA VAL A 683 24.28 19.38 -4.17
C VAL A 683 25.40 20.11 -3.44
N THR A 684 25.91 21.18 -4.04
CA THR A 684 27.00 21.97 -3.46
C THR A 684 26.53 23.05 -2.50
N VAL A 685 25.31 23.58 -2.73
CA VAL A 685 24.69 24.61 -1.91
C VAL A 685 23.18 24.40 -1.87
N SER A 686 22.59 24.54 -0.70
CA SER A 686 21.13 24.56 -0.51
C SER A 686 20.71 25.87 0.18
N TYR A 687 19.68 26.51 -0.34
CA TYR A 687 19.09 27.73 0.25
C TYR A 687 17.61 27.50 0.48
N THR A 688 17.14 27.87 1.70
CA THR A 688 15.72 27.97 1.99
C THR A 688 15.35 29.44 2.12
N HIS A 689 14.44 29.91 1.24
CA HIS A 689 13.90 31.26 1.30
C HIS A 689 12.47 31.21 1.83
N LEU A 690 12.29 31.70 3.07
CA LEU A 690 10.97 32.11 3.55
C LEU A 690 10.70 33.51 2.99
N ARG A 691 9.67 33.69 2.14
CA ARG A 691 9.25 35.04 1.73
C ARG A 691 8.74 35.77 2.97
N ALA A 692 9.34 36.90 3.27
CA ALA A 692 9.05 37.78 4.41
C ALA A 692 7.71 38.53 4.23
N HIS A 693 6.59 37.82 4.13
CA HIS A 693 5.26 38.44 4.11
C HIS A 693 4.35 38.02 5.25
N GLU A 694 4.87 37.32 6.23
CA GLU A 694 4.10 36.94 7.42
C GLU A 694 5.00 36.92 8.67
N THR A 695 5.43 38.10 9.13
CA THR A 695 5.63 38.30 10.56
C THR A 695 4.30 38.85 11.10
N PRO A 696 3.55 38.13 11.94
CA PRO A 696 2.53 38.78 12.74
C PRO A 696 3.27 39.74 13.66
N GLU A 697 2.89 40.99 13.64
CA GLU A 697 3.28 41.99 14.66
C GLU A 697 2.77 41.56 16.04
#